data_6847073a270c2e5722e956b40b54aa0e
#
_entry.id   6847073a270c2e5722e956b40b54aa0e
#
_cell.length_a   1.000
_cell.length_b   1.000
_cell.length_c   1.000
_cell.angle_alpha   90.00
_cell.angle_beta   90.00
_cell.angle_gamma   90.00
#
_symmetry.space_group_name_H-M   'P 1'
#
loop_
_entity.id
_entity.type
_entity.pdbx_description
1 polymer ?
#
loop_
_entity_poly.entity_id
_entity_poly.type
_entity_poly.pdbx_seq_one_letter_code
_entity_poly.pdbx_strand_id
1 'polypeptide(L)'
;MPSFFDNINSKVVDDLKVSIKDGSKLSIASACFSIYAFEELKLQLQNIDELRFIFTAPSFIQDAEAKQRREFYIPRLDRERTLYGSQFEVKLRNQLTQKAIALECADWIREKVKFKSNVTSANMQGFINISNEEHATYTPVNGFTTTDLGCEKGNNICNFVVKVEAENSKQYLRMFNELWNDDKQFADVTEQVVENISNIYKENSPEFIYFVALYNIFNEFLEDISEDVLPNEATGFKESQIWNKLYDFQKDASLAIINKLEKYNGCILADSVGLGKTFTALSVIKYYENRNKSVLVLCPKKLNDNWVTYRSNYINNPIAKDRLRYDILFHSDLSRNGGYSNGLDLSHVNWGNYDLVVIDESHNFRNGGKITAGDVDEDPRENRYLKLMNKVIRTGVKTKVLMLSATPVNNRFNDLKNQLELAYEGNVEQMDKLLNTSSSLDEIFRQAQKAYNTWSKLPEQQRTTDVLLGMLSFDFFEVLDSVTIARSRKHIEAYYDTNAVGKFPTRLAPISRRPPLTDLPDAINYNEIFGQLQKLNLAIYTPSAFILPSKLSKYQQDLGEGKKGNLSMEGREMGIRRLMCILMLKRLESSVNSFRLTLERVEKLIKSTIERIDNHDTEIDVTEAQRHDWDIDDMENDFIGTKKSKILLEDMDYIQWREYLQKDYEELELTRLMLADITPEHDSKLQQLICDLRDKFANPINPGNKKVIIFTAFSPTTSIFFASPEIGSTPASFFSRTIPSPPICLAAA
;
A
#
# COMPACT_ATOMS: atom_id res chain seq x y z
N MET A 1 -10.13 27.80 -44.75
CA MET A 1 -10.94 28.63 -43.86
C MET A 1 -10.38 28.39 -42.47
N PRO A 2 -10.34 29.39 -41.60
CA PRO A 2 -9.86 29.15 -40.22
C PRO A 2 -10.74 28.11 -39.54
N SER A 3 -10.12 27.11 -38.88
CA SER A 3 -10.82 26.11 -38.10
C SER A 3 -11.07 26.67 -36.70
N PHE A 4 -12.27 26.42 -36.15
CA PHE A 4 -12.67 26.90 -34.81
C PHE A 4 -12.77 25.71 -33.86
N PHE A 5 -12.23 25.88 -32.66
CA PHE A 5 -12.30 24.89 -31.57
C PHE A 5 -13.07 25.52 -30.40
N ASP A 6 -14.02 24.77 -29.87
CA ASP A 6 -14.83 25.16 -28.71
C ASP A 6 -14.37 24.51 -27.41
N ASN A 7 -13.39 23.61 -27.50
CA ASN A 7 -12.88 22.78 -26.41
C ASN A 7 -13.96 21.95 -25.68
N ILE A 8 -15.09 21.72 -26.37
CA ILE A 8 -16.19 20.85 -25.90
C ILE A 8 -16.41 19.72 -26.93
N ASN A 9 -16.81 20.06 -28.14
CA ASN A 9 -17.04 19.10 -29.22
C ASN A 9 -15.83 18.98 -30.15
N SER A 10 -15.02 20.04 -30.24
CA SER A 10 -13.80 20.10 -31.04
C SER A 10 -12.68 20.65 -30.16
N LYS A 11 -11.77 19.78 -29.76
CA LYS A 11 -10.72 20.08 -28.79
C LYS A 11 -9.44 20.53 -29.50
N VAL A 12 -8.75 21.51 -28.93
CA VAL A 12 -7.45 21.98 -29.43
C VAL A 12 -6.38 20.89 -29.31
N VAL A 13 -6.39 20.10 -28.22
CA VAL A 13 -5.43 19.03 -27.98
C VAL A 13 -5.46 17.97 -29.08
N ASP A 14 -6.64 17.58 -29.58
CA ASP A 14 -6.78 16.55 -30.61
C ASP A 14 -6.17 17.00 -31.95
N ASP A 15 -6.38 18.27 -32.30
CA ASP A 15 -5.77 18.84 -33.51
C ASP A 15 -4.25 19.08 -33.33
N LEU A 16 -3.78 19.45 -32.12
CA LEU A 16 -2.37 19.54 -31.82
C LEU A 16 -1.66 18.19 -31.96
N LYS A 17 -2.28 17.10 -31.46
CA LYS A 17 -1.75 15.74 -31.61
C LYS A 17 -1.53 15.33 -33.09
N VAL A 18 -2.33 15.87 -33.99
CA VAL A 18 -2.19 15.62 -35.44
C VAL A 18 -1.22 16.62 -36.10
N SER A 19 -1.24 17.87 -35.66
CA SER A 19 -0.45 18.96 -36.28
C SER A 19 1.02 18.95 -35.87
N ILE A 20 1.36 18.45 -34.67
CA ILE A 20 2.74 18.29 -34.23
C ILE A 20 3.30 17.00 -34.84
N LYS A 21 4.24 17.14 -35.74
CA LYS A 21 4.95 16.04 -36.43
C LYS A 21 6.39 15.96 -35.95
N ASP A 22 7.07 14.87 -36.25
CA ASP A 22 8.50 14.71 -35.97
C ASP A 22 9.31 15.86 -36.59
N GLY A 23 10.22 16.42 -35.81
CA GLY A 23 11.03 17.58 -36.25
C GLY A 23 10.30 18.93 -36.23
N SER A 24 9.07 19.03 -35.75
CA SER A 24 8.35 20.30 -35.59
C SER A 24 9.09 21.25 -34.65
N LYS A 25 9.03 22.57 -34.92
CA LYS A 25 9.47 23.63 -34.00
C LYS A 25 8.28 24.38 -33.45
N LEU A 26 8.16 24.44 -32.14
CA LEU A 26 7.07 25.09 -31.43
C LEU A 26 7.51 26.44 -30.88
N SER A 27 6.66 27.45 -31.04
CA SER A 27 6.83 28.79 -30.48
C SER A 27 5.53 29.16 -29.71
N ILE A 28 5.59 29.18 -28.41
CA ILE A 28 4.42 29.36 -27.55
C ILE A 28 4.58 30.66 -26.76
N ALA A 29 3.56 31.51 -26.80
CA ALA A 29 3.41 32.64 -25.92
C ALA A 29 2.16 32.38 -25.05
N SER A 30 2.34 32.32 -23.74
CA SER A 30 1.21 31.98 -22.84
C SER A 30 1.47 32.46 -21.41
N ALA A 31 0.41 32.67 -20.65
CA ALA A 31 0.50 33.15 -19.26
C ALA A 31 1.06 32.08 -18.30
N CYS A 32 0.88 30.81 -18.60
CA CYS A 32 1.34 29.71 -17.75
C CYS A 32 1.74 28.47 -18.57
N PHE A 33 2.59 27.64 -17.98
CA PHE A 33 2.99 26.33 -18.48
C PHE A 33 2.58 25.27 -17.46
N SER A 34 1.91 24.19 -17.89
CA SER A 34 1.52 23.08 -17.04
C SER A 34 2.31 21.83 -17.40
N ILE A 35 2.88 21.16 -16.40
CA ILE A 35 3.51 19.85 -16.57
C ILE A 35 2.51 18.79 -17.05
N TYR A 36 1.22 18.99 -16.76
CA TYR A 36 0.14 18.09 -17.20
C TYR A 36 -0.23 18.29 -18.65
N ALA A 37 -0.16 19.53 -19.15
CA ALA A 37 -0.30 19.78 -20.58
C ALA A 37 0.88 19.18 -21.38
N PHE A 38 2.08 19.15 -20.79
CA PHE A 38 3.20 18.39 -21.35
C PHE A 38 2.87 16.90 -21.39
N GLU A 39 2.35 16.32 -20.30
CA GLU A 39 1.99 14.90 -20.25
C GLU A 39 1.01 14.52 -21.36
N GLU A 40 -0.05 15.30 -21.54
CA GLU A 40 -1.07 15.08 -22.58
C GLU A 40 -0.52 15.07 -24.02
N LEU A 41 0.53 15.82 -24.27
CA LEU A 41 1.17 15.95 -25.57
C LEU A 41 2.55 15.26 -25.63
N LYS A 42 2.90 14.48 -24.62
CA LYS A 42 4.24 13.90 -24.44
C LYS A 42 4.74 13.15 -25.67
N LEU A 43 3.90 12.28 -26.26
CA LEU A 43 4.28 11.47 -27.41
C LEU A 43 4.70 12.35 -28.61
N GLN A 44 4.01 13.46 -28.82
CA GLN A 44 4.32 14.41 -29.87
C GLN A 44 5.52 15.30 -29.53
N LEU A 45 5.57 15.77 -28.26
CA LEU A 45 6.62 16.67 -27.79
C LEU A 45 8.00 16.01 -27.65
N GLN A 46 8.07 14.69 -27.49
CA GLN A 46 9.33 13.96 -27.49
C GLN A 46 10.07 14.00 -28.83
N ASN A 47 9.35 14.12 -29.95
CA ASN A 47 9.89 14.05 -31.29
C ASN A 47 10.09 15.41 -31.95
N ILE A 48 9.84 16.53 -31.26
CA ILE A 48 10.09 17.89 -31.81
C ILE A 48 11.56 18.21 -31.81
N ASP A 49 11.97 19.17 -32.66
CA ASP A 49 13.33 19.71 -32.66
C ASP A 49 13.58 20.67 -31.51
N GLU A 50 12.68 21.63 -31.29
CA GLU A 50 12.82 22.69 -30.29
C GLU A 50 11.45 23.25 -29.90
N LEU A 51 11.31 23.60 -28.60
CA LEU A 51 10.21 24.43 -28.11
C LEU A 51 10.75 25.71 -27.46
N ARG A 52 10.23 26.85 -27.89
CA ARG A 52 10.50 28.16 -27.30
C ARG A 52 9.24 28.70 -26.66
N PHE A 53 9.32 29.03 -25.38
CA PHE A 53 8.16 29.48 -24.59
C PHE A 53 8.39 30.86 -24.00
N ILE A 54 7.44 31.76 -24.20
CA ILE A 54 7.43 33.10 -23.59
C ILE A 54 6.27 33.18 -22.57
N PHE A 55 6.60 33.41 -21.30
CA PHE A 55 5.62 33.79 -20.31
C PHE A 55 5.15 35.23 -20.58
N THR A 56 3.84 35.39 -20.88
CA THR A 56 3.25 36.67 -21.27
C THR A 56 3.10 37.66 -20.11
N ALA A 57 3.10 37.15 -18.85
CA ALA A 57 3.10 37.95 -17.64
C ALA A 57 4.45 37.87 -16.90
N PRO A 58 4.81 38.87 -16.09
CA PRO A 58 6.06 38.89 -15.34
C PRO A 58 5.99 37.92 -14.15
N SER A 59 6.22 36.64 -14.41
CA SER A 59 6.05 35.54 -13.44
C SER A 59 7.30 35.28 -12.61
N PHE A 60 8.47 35.78 -13.00
CA PHE A 60 9.78 35.49 -12.41
C PHE A 60 10.54 36.73 -11.91
N ILE A 61 9.83 37.83 -11.57
CA ILE A 61 10.48 38.99 -10.95
C ILE A 61 10.88 38.57 -9.52
N GLN A 62 12.18 38.66 -9.22
CA GLN A 62 12.72 38.36 -7.91
C GLN A 62 12.22 39.40 -6.90
N ASP A 63 11.40 38.98 -5.94
CA ASP A 63 11.31 39.66 -4.66
C ASP A 63 12.61 39.40 -3.90
N ALA A 64 13.46 40.41 -3.78
CA ALA A 64 14.78 40.36 -3.18
C ALA A 64 14.79 40.04 -1.67
N GLU A 65 13.64 39.80 -1.04
CA GLU A 65 13.49 39.57 0.41
C GLU A 65 13.02 38.18 0.81
N ALA A 66 12.77 37.25 -0.11
CA ALA A 66 12.35 35.90 0.25
C ALA A 66 13.53 34.93 0.43
N LYS A 67 14.45 35.25 1.35
CA LYS A 67 15.41 34.29 1.87
C LYS A 67 14.74 33.26 2.76
N GLN A 68 14.87 31.98 2.38
CA GLN A 68 14.76 30.79 3.23
C GLN A 68 13.38 30.49 3.84
N ARG A 69 12.47 29.91 3.04
CA ARG A 69 11.57 28.91 3.58
C ARG A 69 11.58 27.68 2.67
N ARG A 70 12.18 26.61 3.17
CA ARG A 70 12.16 25.25 2.62
C ARG A 70 10.83 24.59 2.88
N GLU A 71 9.75 25.17 2.45
CA GLU A 71 8.43 24.57 2.47
C GLU A 71 7.67 25.04 1.25
N PHE A 72 7.01 24.12 0.58
CA PHE A 72 6.07 24.37 -0.50
C PHE A 72 4.96 25.30 -0.01
N TYR A 73 5.24 26.57 0.01
CA TYR A 73 4.23 27.60 0.14
C TYR A 73 4.11 28.29 -1.21
N ILE A 74 3.19 27.82 -2.02
CA ILE A 74 2.76 28.52 -3.22
C ILE A 74 1.79 29.60 -2.70
N PRO A 75 2.07 30.91 -2.85
CA PRO A 75 1.10 31.94 -2.59
C PRO A 75 -0.13 31.68 -3.45
N ARG A 76 -1.27 31.61 -2.82
CA ARG A 76 -2.53 30.96 -3.23
C ARG A 76 -3.18 31.41 -4.53
N LEU A 77 -2.74 32.43 -5.24
CA LEU A 77 -3.50 33.00 -6.35
C LEU A 77 -2.76 33.21 -7.68
N ASP A 78 -1.45 33.43 -7.70
CA ASP A 78 -0.75 33.78 -8.96
C ASP A 78 0.32 32.77 -9.41
N ARG A 79 0.94 31.99 -8.50
CA ARG A 79 1.95 30.98 -8.84
C ARG A 79 1.35 29.66 -9.33
N GLU A 80 0.13 29.32 -8.91
CA GLU A 80 -0.58 28.11 -9.32
C GLU A 80 -0.94 28.14 -10.82
N ARG A 81 -0.93 29.33 -11.44
CA ARG A 81 -1.27 29.51 -12.86
C ARG A 81 -0.07 29.45 -13.80
N THR A 82 1.14 29.48 -13.30
CA THR A 82 2.32 29.69 -14.17
C THR A 82 3.12 28.44 -14.50
N LEU A 83 3.25 27.49 -13.56
CA LEU A 83 4.15 26.34 -13.74
C LEU A 83 3.51 24.96 -13.42
N TYR A 84 2.43 24.94 -12.66
CA TYR A 84 1.84 23.67 -12.14
C TYR A 84 0.44 23.41 -12.69
N GLY A 85 -0.03 24.21 -13.63
CA GLY A 85 -1.40 24.14 -14.11
C GLY A 85 -2.40 24.85 -13.22
N SER A 86 -3.69 24.62 -13.44
CA SER A 86 -4.78 25.20 -12.64
C SER A 86 -4.90 24.50 -11.30
N GLN A 87 -5.53 25.17 -10.30
CA GLN A 87 -5.86 24.53 -9.01
C GLN A 87 -6.69 23.26 -9.19
N PHE A 88 -7.47 23.20 -10.26
CA PHE A 88 -8.30 22.07 -10.60
C PHE A 88 -7.43 20.87 -11.01
N GLU A 89 -6.45 21.07 -11.88
CA GLU A 89 -5.50 20.05 -12.30
C GLU A 89 -4.74 19.48 -11.10
N VAL A 90 -4.21 20.35 -10.22
CA VAL A 90 -3.42 19.94 -9.05
C VAL A 90 -4.26 19.16 -8.02
N LYS A 91 -5.52 19.53 -7.79
CA LYS A 91 -6.39 18.85 -6.82
C LYS A 91 -6.82 17.46 -7.25
N LEU A 92 -6.96 17.24 -8.54
CA LEU A 92 -7.38 15.95 -9.09
C LEU A 92 -6.24 14.95 -9.19
N ARG A 93 -5.00 15.40 -9.05
CA ARG A 93 -3.81 14.61 -9.32
C ARG A 93 -3.06 14.18 -8.06
N ASN A 94 -2.46 13.04 -8.13
CA ASN A 94 -1.69 12.44 -7.06
C ASN A 94 -0.28 13.07 -6.95
N GLN A 95 0.26 13.15 -5.74
CA GLN A 95 1.57 13.77 -5.50
C GLN A 95 2.72 13.06 -6.22
N LEU A 96 2.63 11.77 -6.48
CA LEU A 96 3.71 11.02 -7.14
C LEU A 96 3.58 10.99 -8.64
N THR A 97 2.37 10.98 -9.16
CA THR A 97 2.15 11.29 -10.57
C THR A 97 2.76 12.65 -10.88
N GLN A 98 2.49 13.66 -10.05
CA GLN A 98 3.11 14.96 -10.18
C GLN A 98 4.65 14.89 -10.18
N LYS A 99 5.24 14.06 -9.32
CA LYS A 99 6.69 13.91 -9.24
C LYS A 99 7.28 13.20 -10.45
N ALA A 100 6.65 12.16 -10.95
CA ALA A 100 7.11 11.45 -12.15
C ALA A 100 7.02 12.33 -13.39
N ILE A 101 5.87 12.99 -13.58
CA ILE A 101 5.69 13.94 -14.68
C ILE A 101 6.67 15.09 -14.56
N ALA A 102 6.89 15.62 -13.35
CA ALA A 102 7.83 16.71 -13.13
C ALA A 102 9.28 16.30 -13.47
N LEU A 103 9.68 15.08 -13.11
CA LEU A 103 11.01 14.56 -13.44
C LEU A 103 11.21 14.46 -14.96
N GLU A 104 10.29 13.80 -15.66
CA GLU A 104 10.36 13.65 -17.12
C GLU A 104 10.25 14.99 -17.84
N CYS A 105 9.36 15.87 -17.38
CA CYS A 105 9.20 17.21 -17.93
C CYS A 105 10.49 18.03 -17.75
N ALA A 106 11.13 17.95 -16.59
CA ALA A 106 12.40 18.64 -16.34
C ALA A 106 13.52 18.15 -17.26
N ASP A 107 13.61 16.83 -17.48
CA ASP A 107 14.62 16.25 -18.38
C ASP A 107 14.35 16.64 -19.84
N TRP A 108 13.11 16.58 -20.29
CA TRP A 108 12.70 17.02 -21.61
C TRP A 108 12.96 18.54 -21.82
N ILE A 109 12.70 19.38 -20.81
CA ILE A 109 12.99 20.83 -20.87
C ILE A 109 14.48 21.05 -21.06
N ARG A 110 15.35 20.40 -20.32
CA ARG A 110 16.80 20.53 -20.43
C ARG A 110 17.30 20.22 -21.84
N GLU A 111 16.65 19.29 -22.53
CA GLU A 111 17.08 18.87 -23.86
C GLU A 111 16.50 19.73 -24.98
N LYS A 112 15.22 20.14 -24.89
CA LYS A 112 14.46 20.65 -26.04
C LYS A 112 13.78 21.99 -25.85
N VAL A 113 13.76 22.55 -24.64
CA VAL A 113 12.94 23.74 -24.35
C VAL A 113 13.76 24.89 -23.82
N LYS A 114 13.40 26.10 -24.28
CA LYS A 114 13.91 27.36 -23.73
C LYS A 114 12.74 28.24 -23.28
N PHE A 115 12.86 28.84 -22.11
CA PHE A 115 11.86 29.72 -21.53
C PHE A 115 12.39 31.16 -21.42
N LYS A 116 11.56 32.11 -21.84
CA LYS A 116 11.75 33.53 -21.53
C LYS A 116 10.53 34.07 -20.80
N SER A 117 10.71 35.00 -19.91
CA SER A 117 9.65 35.70 -19.20
C SER A 117 9.61 37.18 -19.51
N ASN A 118 8.42 37.71 -19.74
CA ASN A 118 8.21 39.15 -19.83
C ASN A 118 8.64 39.82 -18.51
N VAL A 119 9.49 40.82 -18.58
CA VAL A 119 9.93 41.60 -17.41
C VAL A 119 9.23 42.96 -17.33
N THR A 120 8.35 43.25 -18.28
CA THR A 120 7.58 44.49 -18.33
C THR A 120 6.17 44.28 -17.80
N SER A 121 5.46 45.36 -17.47
CA SER A 121 4.04 45.34 -17.12
C SER A 121 3.07 45.30 -18.31
N ALA A 122 3.59 45.20 -19.54
CA ALA A 122 2.79 45.16 -20.74
C ALA A 122 2.15 43.78 -20.93
N ASN A 123 0.85 43.74 -21.25
CA ASN A 123 0.12 42.50 -21.53
C ASN A 123 0.36 42.06 -22.98
N MET A 124 0.50 40.76 -23.16
CA MET A 124 0.67 40.10 -24.45
C MET A 124 -0.39 39.02 -24.63
N GLN A 125 -0.98 38.90 -25.82
CA GLN A 125 -1.90 37.85 -26.17
C GLN A 125 -1.16 36.54 -26.38
N GLY A 126 -1.72 35.45 -25.84
CA GLY A 126 -1.16 34.11 -25.96
C GLY A 126 -1.54 33.40 -27.27
N PHE A 127 -0.60 32.60 -27.79
CA PHE A 127 -0.80 31.75 -28.96
C PHE A 127 0.19 30.58 -28.96
N ILE A 128 -0.13 29.53 -29.72
CA ILE A 128 0.73 28.40 -30.00
C ILE A 128 1.02 28.38 -31.52
N ASN A 129 2.28 28.51 -31.93
CA ASN A 129 2.67 28.36 -33.31
C ASN A 129 3.48 27.09 -33.50
N ILE A 130 3.09 26.31 -34.51
CA ILE A 130 3.79 25.11 -34.95
C ILE A 130 4.41 25.41 -36.33
N SER A 131 5.69 25.17 -36.42
CA SER A 131 6.47 25.35 -37.66
C SER A 131 7.02 23.97 -38.09
N ASN A 132 6.44 23.43 -39.10
CA ASN A 132 6.88 22.25 -39.85
C ASN A 132 6.59 22.47 -41.33
N GLU A 133 6.33 21.42 -42.12
CA GLU A 133 5.93 21.56 -43.52
C GLU A 133 4.63 22.38 -43.71
N GLU A 134 3.75 22.30 -42.69
CA GLU A 134 2.48 23.03 -42.63
C GLU A 134 2.53 24.00 -41.44
N HIS A 135 2.62 25.32 -41.69
CA HIS A 135 2.61 26.33 -40.64
C HIS A 135 1.21 26.51 -40.04
N ALA A 136 1.05 26.35 -38.73
CA ALA A 136 -0.22 26.54 -38.03
C ALA A 136 -0.07 27.36 -36.76
N THR A 137 -1.03 28.22 -36.46
CA THR A 137 -1.06 29.03 -35.22
C THR A 137 -2.44 28.93 -34.59
N TYR A 138 -2.50 28.62 -33.27
CA TYR A 138 -3.71 28.60 -32.47
C TYR A 138 -3.76 29.85 -31.61
N THR A 139 -4.86 30.60 -31.68
CA THR A 139 -5.01 31.87 -30.95
C THR A 139 -6.50 32.20 -30.77
N PRO A 140 -6.90 32.84 -29.63
CA PRO A 140 -6.11 33.11 -28.45
C PRO A 140 -5.90 31.84 -27.59
N VAL A 141 -4.75 31.71 -26.91
CA VAL A 141 -4.47 30.67 -25.93
C VAL A 141 -4.01 31.34 -24.65
N ASN A 142 -4.83 31.29 -23.60
CA ASN A 142 -4.52 31.97 -22.33
C ASN A 142 -3.45 31.26 -21.53
N GLY A 143 -3.51 29.93 -21.41
CA GLY A 143 -2.57 29.08 -20.72
C GLY A 143 -2.19 27.86 -21.55
N PHE A 144 -0.98 27.36 -21.37
CA PHE A 144 -0.62 26.02 -21.84
C PHE A 144 -0.96 25.04 -20.71
N THR A 145 -2.26 24.80 -20.52
CA THR A 145 -2.85 23.97 -19.46
C THR A 145 -3.80 22.93 -20.06
N THR A 146 -4.10 21.86 -19.33
CA THR A 146 -5.07 20.82 -19.77
C THR A 146 -6.43 21.44 -20.04
N THR A 147 -6.86 22.43 -19.24
CA THR A 147 -8.13 23.11 -19.42
C THR A 147 -8.16 24.03 -20.66
N ASP A 148 -7.07 24.74 -20.95
CA ASP A 148 -7.01 25.61 -22.12
C ASP A 148 -6.85 24.83 -23.44
N LEU A 149 -6.27 23.65 -23.35
CA LEU A 149 -6.14 22.71 -24.49
C LEU A 149 -7.42 21.87 -24.72
N GLY A 150 -8.36 21.90 -23.79
CA GLY A 150 -9.63 21.16 -23.86
C GLY A 150 -9.53 19.70 -23.40
N CYS A 151 -8.46 19.32 -22.72
CA CYS A 151 -8.33 17.99 -22.12
C CYS A 151 -9.32 17.82 -20.96
N GLU A 152 -9.51 18.86 -20.16
CA GLU A 152 -10.36 18.86 -18.98
C GLU A 152 -11.40 20.00 -19.05
N LYS A 153 -12.59 19.75 -18.48
CA LYS A 153 -13.63 20.77 -18.38
C LYS A 153 -13.26 21.74 -17.24
N GLY A 154 -12.76 22.91 -17.61
CA GLY A 154 -12.48 23.99 -16.65
C GLY A 154 -13.72 24.76 -16.21
N ASN A 155 -13.52 25.79 -15.37
CA ASN A 155 -14.57 26.72 -14.93
C ASN A 155 -14.98 27.75 -16.00
N ASN A 156 -14.44 27.66 -17.19
CA ASN A 156 -14.75 28.58 -18.28
C ASN A 156 -16.06 28.20 -18.96
N ILE A 157 -16.93 29.17 -19.15
CA ILE A 157 -18.23 28.96 -19.85
C ILE A 157 -18.02 28.63 -21.32
N CYS A 158 -17.01 29.20 -21.94
CA CYS A 158 -16.55 28.85 -23.30
C CYS A 158 -15.07 29.23 -23.48
N ASN A 159 -14.35 28.44 -24.28
CA ASN A 159 -12.95 28.66 -24.61
C ASN A 159 -12.77 28.48 -26.12
N PHE A 160 -12.94 29.56 -26.89
CA PHE A 160 -12.81 29.52 -28.35
C PHE A 160 -11.39 29.76 -28.80
N VAL A 161 -10.87 28.85 -29.58
CA VAL A 161 -9.54 28.94 -30.22
C VAL A 161 -9.70 28.84 -31.73
N VAL A 162 -8.95 29.66 -32.45
CA VAL A 162 -8.95 29.69 -33.93
C VAL A 162 -7.59 29.19 -34.43
N LYS A 163 -7.63 28.23 -35.35
CA LYS A 163 -6.44 27.80 -36.08
C LYS A 163 -6.25 28.65 -37.33
N VAL A 164 -5.10 29.26 -37.43
CA VAL A 164 -4.68 30.09 -38.56
C VAL A 164 -3.52 29.37 -39.26
N GLU A 165 -3.60 29.23 -40.59
CA GLU A 165 -2.68 28.42 -41.38
C GLU A 165 -1.86 29.28 -42.38
N ALA A 166 -0.84 28.66 -42.97
CA ALA A 166 -0.03 29.21 -44.06
C ALA A 166 0.60 30.59 -43.76
N GLU A 167 0.47 31.56 -44.69
CA GLU A 167 1.14 32.86 -44.59
C GLU A 167 0.76 33.68 -43.36
N ASN A 168 -0.50 33.56 -42.89
CA ASN A 168 -0.92 34.25 -41.66
C ASN A 168 -0.23 33.67 -40.43
N SER A 169 0.00 32.37 -40.40
CA SER A 169 0.76 31.73 -39.31
C SER A 169 2.22 32.16 -39.29
N LYS A 170 2.83 32.41 -40.44
CA LYS A 170 4.22 32.92 -40.56
C LYS A 170 4.37 34.33 -39.97
N GLN A 171 3.33 35.15 -40.00
CA GLN A 171 3.34 36.47 -39.38
C GLN A 171 3.44 36.37 -37.85
N TYR A 172 2.70 35.43 -37.22
CA TYR A 172 2.83 35.17 -35.80
C TYR A 172 4.24 34.70 -35.43
N LEU A 173 4.84 33.84 -36.26
CA LEU A 173 6.21 33.38 -36.04
C LEU A 173 7.24 34.52 -36.17
N ARG A 174 7.08 35.44 -37.12
CA ARG A 174 7.96 36.62 -37.23
C ARG A 174 7.86 37.51 -36.00
N MET A 175 6.63 37.81 -35.55
CA MET A 175 6.41 38.59 -34.34
C MET A 175 6.97 37.87 -33.11
N PHE A 176 6.81 36.56 -32.99
CA PHE A 176 7.43 35.80 -31.90
C PHE A 176 8.94 35.89 -31.92
N ASN A 177 9.57 35.79 -33.09
CA ASN A 177 11.04 35.90 -33.24
C ASN A 177 11.58 37.29 -32.88
N GLU A 178 10.84 38.34 -33.20
CA GLU A 178 11.18 39.71 -32.80
C GLU A 178 11.17 39.86 -31.29
N LEU A 179 10.11 39.38 -30.63
CA LEU A 179 9.98 39.39 -29.17
C LEU A 179 11.03 38.48 -28.50
N TRP A 180 11.27 37.30 -29.07
CA TRP A 180 12.28 36.36 -28.55
C TRP A 180 13.67 36.96 -28.52
N ASN A 181 14.02 37.78 -29.46
CA ASN A 181 15.35 38.42 -29.59
C ASN A 181 15.45 39.75 -28.82
N ASP A 182 14.40 40.22 -28.19
CA ASP A 182 14.43 41.45 -27.38
C ASP A 182 14.78 41.13 -25.92
N ASP A 183 16.06 41.08 -25.60
CA ASP A 183 16.56 40.80 -24.25
C ASP A 183 16.28 41.94 -23.25
N LYS A 184 15.77 43.10 -23.71
CA LYS A 184 15.36 44.17 -22.79
C LYS A 184 13.98 43.96 -22.20
N GLN A 185 13.10 43.28 -22.94
CA GLN A 185 11.73 43.01 -22.53
C GLN A 185 11.54 41.58 -22.04
N PHE A 186 12.42 40.64 -22.42
CA PHE A 186 12.28 39.21 -22.09
C PHE A 186 13.59 38.64 -21.55
N ALA A 187 13.58 38.15 -20.35
CA ALA A 187 14.71 37.50 -19.68
C ALA A 187 14.61 35.97 -19.80
N ASP A 188 15.77 35.30 -19.99
CA ASP A 188 15.84 33.85 -19.93
C ASP A 188 15.59 33.37 -18.50
N VAL A 189 14.65 32.44 -18.35
CA VAL A 189 14.21 31.85 -17.07
C VAL A 189 14.27 30.33 -17.11
N THR A 190 14.92 29.74 -18.08
CA THR A 190 14.95 28.30 -18.32
C THR A 190 15.43 27.52 -17.07
N GLU A 191 16.58 27.94 -16.52
CA GLU A 191 17.12 27.30 -15.31
C GLU A 191 16.18 27.43 -14.09
N GLN A 192 15.52 28.57 -13.93
CA GLN A 192 14.58 28.82 -12.85
C GLN A 192 13.35 27.94 -12.98
N VAL A 193 12.86 27.73 -14.21
CA VAL A 193 11.74 26.82 -14.50
C VAL A 193 12.13 25.39 -14.14
N VAL A 194 13.31 24.93 -14.59
CA VAL A 194 13.82 23.59 -14.28
C VAL A 194 14.03 23.41 -12.78
N GLU A 195 14.57 24.41 -12.08
CA GLU A 195 14.77 24.36 -10.62
C GLU A 195 13.43 24.25 -9.89
N ASN A 196 12.44 25.07 -10.27
CA ASN A 196 11.12 25.05 -9.68
C ASN A 196 10.40 23.71 -9.91
N ILE A 197 10.45 23.15 -11.14
CA ILE A 197 9.89 21.84 -11.43
C ILE A 197 10.66 20.76 -10.66
N SER A 198 11.99 20.86 -10.57
CA SER A 198 12.82 19.92 -9.82
C SER A 198 12.52 19.89 -8.32
N ASN A 199 12.06 21.00 -7.74
CA ASN A 199 11.66 21.06 -6.33
C ASN A 199 10.43 20.18 -6.01
N ILE A 200 9.64 19.80 -7.03
CA ILE A 200 8.48 18.91 -6.86
C ILE A 200 8.92 17.50 -6.45
N TYR A 201 10.09 17.01 -6.87
CA TYR A 201 10.54 15.64 -6.63
C TYR A 201 11.72 15.49 -5.66
N LYS A 202 12.27 16.58 -5.10
CA LYS A 202 13.47 16.55 -4.23
C LYS A 202 13.27 16.17 -2.76
N GLU A 203 12.07 15.85 -2.29
CA GLU A 203 11.85 15.47 -0.89
C GLU A 203 12.07 13.98 -0.61
N ASN A 204 13.02 13.67 0.28
CA ASN A 204 13.47 12.33 0.64
C ASN A 204 12.95 11.87 2.01
N SER A 205 12.13 10.80 2.08
CA SER A 205 11.97 9.97 3.28
C SER A 205 11.84 8.49 2.90
N PRO A 206 12.33 7.54 3.72
CA PRO A 206 12.21 6.10 3.46
C PRO A 206 10.77 5.60 3.34
N GLU A 207 9.81 6.25 4.00
CA GLU A 207 8.38 6.00 3.87
C GLU A 207 7.87 6.32 2.47
N PHE A 208 8.51 7.23 1.80
CA PHE A 208 8.20 7.67 0.46
C PHE A 208 8.51 6.59 -0.60
N ILE A 209 9.59 5.81 -0.44
CA ILE A 209 9.93 4.70 -1.35
C ILE A 209 8.83 3.64 -1.36
N TYR A 210 8.25 3.37 -0.20
CA TYR A 210 7.13 2.45 -0.05
C TYR A 210 5.87 2.97 -0.75
N PHE A 211 5.64 4.28 -0.68
CA PHE A 211 4.55 4.94 -1.38
C PHE A 211 4.80 5.09 -2.88
N VAL A 212 6.03 5.30 -3.32
CA VAL A 212 6.38 5.50 -4.74
C VAL A 212 5.99 4.32 -5.60
N ALA A 213 6.19 3.10 -5.11
CA ALA A 213 5.78 1.89 -5.82
C ALA A 213 4.26 1.75 -5.98
N LEU A 214 3.48 2.52 -5.22
CA LEU A 214 2.02 2.39 -5.15
C LEU A 214 1.25 3.57 -5.71
N TYR A 215 1.90 4.64 -6.01
CA TYR A 215 1.23 5.93 -6.07
C TYR A 215 1.13 6.59 -7.43
N ASN A 216 1.77 6.08 -8.46
CA ASN A 216 1.68 6.67 -9.78
C ASN A 216 0.53 6.12 -10.61
N ILE A 217 -0.67 6.15 -10.09
CA ILE A 217 -1.68 5.32 -10.68
C ILE A 217 -3.00 6.01 -10.96
N PHE A 218 -3.12 7.30 -10.90
CA PHE A 218 -4.46 7.85 -10.85
C PHE A 218 -4.77 9.05 -11.71
N ASN A 219 -4.44 9.06 -12.98
CA ASN A 219 -4.79 10.25 -13.71
C ASN A 219 -5.59 10.14 -15.00
N GLU A 220 -5.63 9.00 -15.63
CA GLU A 220 -6.31 8.92 -16.92
C GLU A 220 -7.85 8.86 -16.86
N PHE A 221 -8.45 8.91 -15.65
CA PHE A 221 -9.83 8.44 -15.48
C PHE A 221 -10.90 9.46 -15.20
N LEU A 222 -10.58 10.71 -15.04
CA LEU A 222 -11.61 11.74 -14.92
C LEU A 222 -12.16 12.18 -16.27
N GLU A 223 -11.48 11.84 -17.35
CA GLU A 223 -11.84 12.29 -18.70
C GLU A 223 -12.92 11.44 -19.39
N ASP A 224 -13.02 10.15 -19.06
CA ASP A 224 -14.00 9.23 -19.65
C ASP A 224 -15.26 9.01 -18.80
N ILE A 225 -15.53 9.89 -17.85
CA ILE A 225 -16.74 9.77 -17.03
C ILE A 225 -17.94 10.23 -17.85
N SER A 226 -18.70 9.29 -18.38
CA SER A 226 -20.04 9.59 -18.84
C SER A 226 -20.90 10.05 -17.65
N GLU A 227 -21.71 11.07 -17.81
CA GLU A 227 -22.64 11.56 -16.76
C GLU A 227 -23.54 10.44 -16.20
N ASP A 228 -23.70 9.34 -16.92
CA ASP A 228 -24.47 8.16 -16.51
C ASP A 228 -23.79 7.32 -15.43
N VAL A 229 -22.47 7.40 -15.27
CA VAL A 229 -21.68 6.64 -14.28
C VAL A 229 -21.50 7.43 -12.99
N LEU A 230 -21.46 8.76 -13.06
CA LEU A 230 -21.37 9.60 -11.86
C LEU A 230 -22.62 9.46 -10.97
N PRO A 231 -22.45 9.58 -9.64
CA PRO A 231 -23.59 9.69 -8.73
C PRO A 231 -24.46 10.88 -9.12
N ASN A 232 -25.52 10.62 -9.84
CA ASN A 232 -26.50 11.63 -10.21
C ASN A 232 -27.48 11.88 -9.05
N GLU A 233 -28.21 12.98 -9.07
CA GLU A 233 -29.19 13.35 -8.05
C GLU A 233 -30.30 12.30 -7.90
N ALA A 234 -30.63 11.58 -8.98
CA ALA A 234 -31.70 10.58 -8.99
C ALA A 234 -31.43 9.38 -8.07
N THR A 235 -30.16 9.07 -7.71
CA THR A 235 -29.84 7.96 -6.82
C THR A 235 -29.84 8.35 -5.34
N GLY A 236 -29.90 9.63 -4.99
CA GLY A 236 -29.84 10.13 -3.60
C GLY A 236 -28.52 9.77 -2.89
N PHE A 237 -27.47 9.40 -3.62
CA PHE A 237 -26.19 8.98 -3.06
C PHE A 237 -25.52 10.13 -2.26
N LYS A 238 -25.53 11.35 -2.81
CA LYS A 238 -24.95 12.54 -2.15
C LYS A 238 -25.75 13.02 -0.95
N GLU A 239 -26.99 12.53 -0.76
CA GLU A 239 -27.84 12.83 0.39
C GLU A 239 -27.64 11.83 1.55
N SER A 240 -26.91 10.74 1.31
CA SER A 240 -26.64 9.70 2.32
C SER A 240 -25.87 10.23 3.52
N GLN A 241 -26.10 9.62 4.71
CA GLN A 241 -25.37 10.00 5.91
C GLN A 241 -23.88 9.75 5.79
N ILE A 242 -23.50 8.64 5.15
CA ILE A 242 -22.09 8.34 4.94
C ILE A 242 -21.42 9.43 4.12
N TRP A 243 -22.01 9.87 3.00
CA TRP A 243 -21.46 10.93 2.17
C TRP A 243 -21.28 12.24 2.93
N ASN A 244 -22.27 12.62 3.73
CA ASN A 244 -22.23 13.85 4.52
C ASN A 244 -21.20 13.82 5.66
N LYS A 245 -20.78 12.64 6.09
CA LYS A 245 -19.72 12.47 7.10
C LYS A 245 -18.31 12.37 6.54
N LEU A 246 -18.17 12.21 5.23
CA LEU A 246 -16.86 12.18 4.59
C LEU A 246 -16.21 13.55 4.57
N TYR A 247 -14.93 13.59 4.83
CA TYR A 247 -14.09 14.74 4.48
C TYR A 247 -13.95 14.86 2.96
N ASP A 248 -13.62 16.04 2.47
CA ASP A 248 -13.57 16.31 1.02
C ASP A 248 -12.58 15.37 0.31
N PHE A 249 -11.41 15.14 0.89
CA PHE A 249 -10.46 14.17 0.32
C PHE A 249 -11.04 12.74 0.24
N GLN A 250 -11.91 12.34 1.15
CA GLN A 250 -12.57 11.03 1.11
C GLN A 250 -13.69 11.01 0.06
N LYS A 251 -14.40 12.12 -0.14
CA LYS A 251 -15.41 12.26 -1.21
C LYS A 251 -14.75 12.11 -2.58
N ASP A 252 -13.64 12.81 -2.79
CA ASP A 252 -12.88 12.71 -4.04
C ASP A 252 -12.38 11.28 -4.27
N ALA A 253 -11.85 10.62 -3.23
CA ALA A 253 -11.47 9.22 -3.33
C ALA A 253 -12.64 8.30 -3.68
N SER A 254 -13.80 8.53 -3.09
CA SER A 254 -14.99 7.70 -3.37
C SER A 254 -15.41 7.81 -4.82
N LEU A 255 -15.42 9.01 -5.38
CA LEU A 255 -15.71 9.23 -6.80
C LEU A 255 -14.65 8.60 -7.70
N ALA A 256 -13.39 8.81 -7.40
CA ALA A 256 -12.28 8.22 -8.15
C ALA A 256 -12.33 6.68 -8.11
N ILE A 257 -12.62 6.06 -6.95
CA ILE A 257 -12.80 4.61 -6.82
C ILE A 257 -13.94 4.13 -7.72
N ILE A 258 -15.10 4.78 -7.66
CA ILE A 258 -16.27 4.40 -8.46
C ILE A 258 -15.90 4.38 -9.93
N ASN A 259 -15.25 5.43 -10.42
CA ASN A 259 -14.82 5.53 -11.81
C ASN A 259 -13.88 4.40 -12.20
N LYS A 260 -12.86 4.12 -11.37
CA LYS A 260 -11.92 3.03 -11.64
C LYS A 260 -12.58 1.65 -11.62
N LEU A 261 -13.51 1.43 -10.70
CA LEU A 261 -14.31 0.20 -10.68
C LEU A 261 -15.18 0.04 -11.93
N GLU A 262 -15.71 1.14 -12.46
CA GLU A 262 -16.52 1.08 -13.70
C GLU A 262 -15.65 0.82 -14.94
N LYS A 263 -14.46 1.41 -15.02
CA LYS A 263 -13.59 1.26 -16.20
C LYS A 263 -12.72 0.00 -16.15
N TYR A 264 -12.14 -0.34 -14.98
CA TYR A 264 -11.14 -1.42 -14.85
C TYR A 264 -11.60 -2.62 -14.04
N ASN A 265 -12.83 -2.62 -13.53
CA ASN A 265 -13.37 -3.63 -12.63
C ASN A 265 -12.66 -3.76 -11.27
N GLY A 266 -11.62 -2.98 -11.01
CA GLY A 266 -10.90 -3.06 -9.75
C GLY A 266 -10.21 -1.78 -9.33
N CYS A 267 -10.04 -1.62 -8.01
CA CYS A 267 -9.33 -0.50 -7.42
C CYS A 267 -8.69 -0.89 -6.08
N ILE A 268 -7.47 -0.41 -5.83
CA ILE A 268 -6.80 -0.54 -4.53
C ILE A 268 -6.81 0.82 -3.83
N LEU A 269 -7.45 0.95 -2.69
CA LEU A 269 -7.35 2.11 -1.81
C LEU A 269 -6.20 1.91 -0.82
N ALA A 270 -5.09 2.58 -1.08
CA ALA A 270 -3.84 2.47 -0.34
C ALA A 270 -3.50 3.71 0.52
N ASP A 271 -4.50 4.49 0.90
CA ASP A 271 -4.32 5.65 1.78
C ASP A 271 -3.60 5.30 3.08
N SER A 272 -2.81 6.22 3.61
CA SER A 272 -2.11 6.06 4.89
C SER A 272 -3.05 5.60 6.01
N VAL A 273 -2.48 4.90 6.99
CA VAL A 273 -3.21 4.45 8.19
C VAL A 273 -3.87 5.65 8.88
N GLY A 274 -5.14 5.49 9.27
CA GLY A 274 -5.91 6.52 9.98
C GLY A 274 -6.57 7.57 9.10
N LEU A 275 -6.50 7.46 7.77
CA LEU A 275 -7.23 8.34 6.85
C LEU A 275 -8.68 7.88 6.57
N GLY A 276 -9.17 6.87 7.26
CA GLY A 276 -10.57 6.44 7.20
C GLY A 276 -10.94 5.63 5.97
N LYS A 277 -10.06 4.75 5.48
CA LYS A 277 -10.32 3.86 4.33
C LYS A 277 -11.67 3.15 4.41
N THR A 278 -12.05 2.67 5.60
CA THR A 278 -13.33 2.01 5.83
C THR A 278 -14.52 2.91 5.49
N PHE A 279 -14.47 4.20 5.91
CA PHE A 279 -15.54 5.16 5.58
C PHE A 279 -15.61 5.45 4.08
N THR A 280 -14.49 5.61 3.42
CA THR A 280 -14.43 5.73 1.96
C THR A 280 -15.03 4.50 1.27
N ALA A 281 -14.69 3.29 1.73
CA ALA A 281 -15.26 2.06 1.19
C ALA A 281 -16.78 1.95 1.46
N LEU A 282 -17.26 2.34 2.64
CA LEU A 282 -18.69 2.34 2.96
C LEU A 282 -19.47 3.28 2.03
N SER A 283 -18.89 4.40 1.63
CA SER A 283 -19.56 5.29 0.65
C SER A 283 -19.63 4.66 -0.74
N VAL A 284 -18.59 3.94 -1.16
CA VAL A 284 -18.62 3.17 -2.42
C VAL A 284 -19.65 2.05 -2.34
N ILE A 285 -19.73 1.32 -1.22
CA ILE A 285 -20.77 0.32 -0.98
C ILE A 285 -22.16 0.95 -1.12
N LYS A 286 -22.38 2.13 -0.51
CA LYS A 286 -23.67 2.84 -0.62
C LYS A 286 -24.04 3.21 -2.04
N TYR A 287 -23.07 3.60 -2.85
CA TYR A 287 -23.28 3.88 -4.27
C TYR A 287 -23.80 2.65 -5.03
N TYR A 288 -23.17 1.49 -4.85
CA TYR A 288 -23.59 0.23 -5.50
C TYR A 288 -24.93 -0.26 -4.95
N GLU A 289 -25.14 -0.16 -3.66
CA GLU A 289 -26.39 -0.55 -3.01
C GLU A 289 -27.59 0.28 -3.52
N ASN A 290 -27.44 1.59 -3.69
CA ASN A 290 -28.49 2.43 -4.27
C ASN A 290 -28.85 2.05 -5.73
N ARG A 291 -28.00 1.24 -6.36
CA ARG A 291 -28.24 0.64 -7.70
C ARG A 291 -28.69 -0.81 -7.63
N ASN A 292 -29.13 -1.27 -6.44
CA ASN A 292 -29.56 -2.65 -6.20
C ASN A 292 -28.47 -3.69 -6.52
N LYS A 293 -27.20 -3.35 -6.32
CA LYS A 293 -26.06 -4.22 -6.50
C LYS A 293 -25.73 -4.96 -5.20
N SER A 294 -25.43 -6.26 -5.31
CA SER A 294 -25.04 -7.08 -4.16
C SER A 294 -23.57 -6.90 -3.82
N VAL A 295 -23.29 -6.76 -2.52
CA VAL A 295 -21.94 -6.45 -2.03
C VAL A 295 -21.47 -7.49 -1.01
N LEU A 296 -20.26 -8.00 -1.19
CA LEU A 296 -19.55 -8.85 -0.24
C LEU A 296 -18.35 -8.10 0.33
N VAL A 297 -18.22 -8.12 1.64
CA VAL A 297 -17.02 -7.65 2.35
C VAL A 297 -16.23 -8.86 2.83
N LEU A 298 -14.99 -8.99 2.40
CA LEU A 298 -14.02 -9.96 2.87
C LEU A 298 -13.04 -9.28 3.81
N CYS A 299 -13.00 -9.68 5.07
CA CYS A 299 -12.12 -9.07 6.05
C CYS A 299 -11.43 -10.12 6.95
N PRO A 300 -10.31 -9.77 7.62
CA PRO A 300 -9.80 -10.56 8.73
C PRO A 300 -10.83 -10.67 9.85
N LYS A 301 -10.93 -11.83 10.50
CA LYS A 301 -11.88 -12.06 11.60
C LYS A 301 -11.83 -10.99 12.70
N LYS A 302 -10.64 -10.43 12.94
CA LYS A 302 -10.40 -9.35 13.91
C LYS A 302 -11.13 -8.03 13.59
N LEU A 303 -11.41 -7.77 12.30
CA LEU A 303 -12.08 -6.56 11.84
C LEU A 303 -13.60 -6.75 11.67
N ASN A 304 -14.13 -7.93 12.01
CA ASN A 304 -15.55 -8.24 11.92
C ASN A 304 -16.43 -7.18 12.59
N ASP A 305 -16.12 -6.83 13.85
CA ASP A 305 -16.94 -5.90 14.63
C ASP A 305 -17.04 -4.51 14.02
N ASN A 306 -15.98 -4.06 13.35
CA ASN A 306 -15.99 -2.78 12.64
C ASN A 306 -17.03 -2.83 11.51
N TRP A 307 -17.00 -3.86 10.67
CA TRP A 307 -17.92 -3.99 9.55
C TRP A 307 -19.35 -4.29 9.99
N VAL A 308 -19.55 -5.15 10.98
CA VAL A 308 -20.86 -5.44 11.56
C VAL A 308 -21.52 -4.20 12.16
N THR A 309 -20.74 -3.34 12.83
CA THR A 309 -21.24 -2.10 13.44
C THR A 309 -21.94 -1.22 12.41
N TYR A 310 -21.33 -1.00 11.26
CA TYR A 310 -21.89 -0.10 10.23
C TYR A 310 -23.08 -0.69 9.46
N ARG A 311 -23.21 -2.01 9.42
CA ARG A 311 -24.36 -2.70 8.84
C ARG A 311 -25.54 -2.75 9.80
N SER A 312 -25.27 -2.83 11.10
CA SER A 312 -26.27 -3.09 12.13
C SER A 312 -26.93 -1.80 12.64
N ASN A 313 -28.15 -1.93 13.13
CA ASN A 313 -28.89 -0.83 13.72
C ASN A 313 -28.49 -0.63 15.21
N TYR A 314 -27.21 -0.36 15.44
CA TYR A 314 -26.65 -0.10 16.77
C TYR A 314 -26.66 1.39 17.12
N ILE A 315 -26.73 1.72 18.40
CA ILE A 315 -26.68 3.11 18.91
C ILE A 315 -25.35 3.78 18.54
N ASN A 316 -24.26 3.01 18.52
CA ASN A 316 -22.91 3.49 18.14
C ASN A 316 -22.66 3.51 16.63
N ASN A 317 -23.65 3.16 15.79
CA ASN A 317 -23.53 3.25 14.36
C ASN A 317 -23.85 4.69 13.90
N PRO A 318 -22.86 5.50 13.48
CA PRO A 318 -23.08 6.89 13.12
C PRO A 318 -23.80 7.08 11.77
N ILE A 319 -24.00 6.01 11.01
CA ILE A 319 -24.63 5.98 9.68
C ILE A 319 -25.82 5.01 9.62
N ALA A 320 -26.42 4.69 10.78
CA ALA A 320 -27.51 3.71 10.87
C ALA A 320 -28.70 4.00 9.93
N LYS A 321 -28.97 5.30 9.65
CA LYS A 321 -30.07 5.69 8.75
C LYS A 321 -29.84 5.30 7.29
N ASP A 322 -28.59 5.08 6.88
CA ASP A 322 -28.27 4.63 5.52
C ASP A 322 -28.66 3.17 5.28
N ARG A 323 -28.88 2.39 6.35
CA ARG A 323 -29.34 1.00 6.31
C ARG A 323 -28.54 0.14 5.34
N LEU A 324 -27.20 0.20 5.46
CA LEU A 324 -26.30 -0.51 4.56
C LEU A 324 -26.55 -2.03 4.57
N ARG A 325 -26.53 -2.64 3.40
CA ARG A 325 -26.76 -4.07 3.18
C ARG A 325 -25.55 -4.65 2.44
N TYR A 326 -24.77 -5.43 3.13
CA TYR A 326 -23.66 -6.20 2.55
C TYR A 326 -23.43 -7.45 3.39
N ASP A 327 -22.95 -8.50 2.74
CA ASP A 327 -22.52 -9.69 3.43
C ASP A 327 -21.10 -9.55 3.93
N ILE A 328 -20.80 -10.18 5.08
CA ILE A 328 -19.47 -10.16 5.67
C ILE A 328 -18.99 -11.59 5.80
N LEU A 329 -17.87 -11.91 5.18
CA LEU A 329 -17.19 -13.19 5.31
C LEU A 329 -15.71 -12.96 5.62
N PHE A 330 -15.07 -13.97 6.17
CA PHE A 330 -13.65 -13.90 6.51
C PHE A 330 -12.77 -14.40 5.38
N HIS A 331 -11.53 -13.93 5.33
CA HIS A 331 -10.54 -14.46 4.39
C HIS A 331 -10.38 -15.99 4.50
N SER A 332 -10.49 -16.55 5.72
CA SER A 332 -10.45 -17.97 5.99
C SER A 332 -11.63 -18.75 5.43
N ASP A 333 -12.79 -18.11 5.22
CA ASP A 333 -13.98 -18.78 4.70
C ASP A 333 -13.82 -19.18 3.21
N LEU A 334 -12.92 -18.49 2.49
CA LEU A 334 -12.52 -18.90 1.16
C LEU A 334 -11.80 -20.27 1.11
N SER A 335 -11.25 -20.74 2.23
CA SER A 335 -10.63 -22.08 2.33
C SER A 335 -11.60 -23.17 2.79
N ARG A 336 -12.88 -22.82 3.01
CA ARG A 336 -13.91 -23.72 3.56
C ARG A 336 -14.97 -24.01 2.50
N ASN A 337 -15.42 -25.26 2.45
CA ASN A 337 -16.49 -25.70 1.53
C ASN A 337 -17.85 -25.87 2.26
N GLY A 338 -17.95 -25.52 3.53
CA GLY A 338 -19.19 -25.61 4.30
C GLY A 338 -19.03 -25.07 5.72
N GLY A 339 -20.14 -25.07 6.46
CA GLY A 339 -20.27 -24.50 7.78
C GLY A 339 -20.78 -23.06 7.78
N TYR A 340 -21.04 -22.52 8.96
CA TYR A 340 -21.63 -21.19 9.12
C TYR A 340 -20.56 -20.13 9.39
N SER A 341 -20.74 -18.95 8.79
CA SER A 341 -19.92 -17.75 9.04
C SER A 341 -20.83 -16.52 8.96
N ASN A 342 -20.84 -15.68 10.00
CA ASN A 342 -21.66 -14.47 10.10
C ASN A 342 -23.15 -14.64 9.69
N GLY A 343 -23.73 -15.81 10.00
CA GLY A 343 -25.12 -16.13 9.69
C GLY A 343 -25.35 -16.70 8.29
N LEU A 344 -24.29 -16.85 7.47
CA LEU A 344 -24.35 -17.46 6.16
C LEU A 344 -23.86 -18.92 6.20
N ASP A 345 -24.56 -19.81 5.53
CA ASP A 345 -24.09 -21.17 5.28
C ASP A 345 -23.21 -21.20 4.04
N LEU A 346 -21.91 -21.45 4.25
CA LEU A 346 -20.91 -21.40 3.19
C LEU A 346 -21.13 -22.44 2.07
N SER A 347 -21.88 -23.51 2.34
CA SER A 347 -22.22 -24.53 1.32
C SER A 347 -23.26 -24.03 0.35
N HIS A 348 -24.04 -23.01 0.72
CA HIS A 348 -25.12 -22.43 -0.07
C HIS A 348 -24.81 -21.03 -0.62
N VAL A 349 -23.65 -20.45 -0.29
CA VAL A 349 -23.25 -19.14 -0.81
C VAL A 349 -23.04 -19.22 -2.32
N ASN A 350 -23.80 -18.43 -3.06
CA ASN A 350 -23.55 -18.22 -4.48
C ASN A 350 -22.44 -17.18 -4.68
N TRP A 351 -21.20 -17.64 -4.64
CA TRP A 351 -19.99 -16.80 -4.69
C TRP A 351 -19.89 -15.90 -5.92
N GLY A 352 -20.46 -16.32 -7.05
CA GLY A 352 -20.45 -15.56 -8.30
C GLY A 352 -21.58 -14.53 -8.42
N ASN A 353 -22.44 -14.35 -7.41
CA ASN A 353 -23.60 -13.45 -7.48
C ASN A 353 -23.38 -12.13 -6.74
N TYR A 354 -22.14 -11.70 -6.55
CA TYR A 354 -21.81 -10.41 -5.98
C TYR A 354 -21.31 -9.44 -7.06
N ASP A 355 -21.92 -8.26 -7.15
CA ASP A 355 -21.53 -7.22 -8.09
C ASP A 355 -20.25 -6.48 -7.63
N LEU A 356 -20.06 -6.35 -6.31
CA LEU A 356 -18.89 -5.74 -5.71
C LEU A 356 -18.34 -6.60 -4.57
N VAL A 357 -17.05 -6.85 -4.60
CA VAL A 357 -16.31 -7.44 -3.48
C VAL A 357 -15.34 -6.41 -2.90
N VAL A 358 -15.49 -6.12 -1.62
CA VAL A 358 -14.57 -5.25 -0.86
C VAL A 358 -13.66 -6.14 -0.03
N ILE A 359 -12.35 -6.05 -0.26
CA ILE A 359 -11.35 -6.86 0.44
C ILE A 359 -10.57 -5.95 1.39
N ASP A 360 -10.85 -6.06 2.68
CA ASP A 360 -10.10 -5.32 3.70
C ASP A 360 -8.80 -6.08 4.03
N GLU A 361 -7.71 -5.34 4.24
CA GLU A 361 -6.35 -5.88 4.38
C GLU A 361 -5.95 -6.82 3.22
N SER A 362 -6.12 -6.31 1.99
CA SER A 362 -5.92 -7.08 0.74
C SER A 362 -4.51 -7.63 0.56
N HIS A 363 -3.52 -7.14 1.30
CA HIS A 363 -2.17 -7.68 1.31
C HIS A 363 -2.11 -9.18 1.68
N ASN A 364 -3.16 -9.74 2.30
CA ASN A 364 -3.28 -11.17 2.56
C ASN A 364 -3.44 -12.02 1.29
N PHE A 365 -3.75 -11.40 0.15
CA PHE A 365 -3.88 -12.06 -1.16
C PHE A 365 -2.67 -11.84 -2.08
N ARG A 366 -1.57 -11.29 -1.57
CA ARG A 366 -0.34 -10.97 -2.31
C ARG A 366 0.40 -12.16 -2.92
N ASN A 367 0.26 -13.37 -2.33
CA ASN A 367 1.08 -14.54 -2.71
C ASN A 367 0.64 -15.20 -4.02
N GLY A 368 -0.54 -14.84 -4.56
CA GLY A 368 -1.09 -15.42 -5.77
C GLY A 368 -1.37 -16.93 -5.67
N GLY A 369 -2.00 -17.49 -6.67
CA GLY A 369 -2.14 -18.92 -6.83
C GLY A 369 -1.17 -19.40 -7.91
N LYS A 370 -0.04 -19.99 -7.58
CA LYS A 370 0.76 -20.71 -8.57
C LYS A 370 0.03 -22.00 -8.94
N ILE A 371 -0.65 -21.99 -10.08
CA ILE A 371 -1.06 -23.23 -10.75
C ILE A 371 0.20 -23.74 -11.44
N THR A 372 0.85 -24.77 -10.89
CA THR A 372 1.82 -25.55 -11.65
C THR A 372 1.02 -26.34 -12.69
N ALA A 373 1.39 -26.22 -13.96
CA ALA A 373 0.79 -26.97 -15.05
C ALA A 373 0.96 -28.48 -14.77
N GLY A 374 -0.07 -29.10 -14.22
CA GLY A 374 -0.09 -30.50 -13.75
C GLY A 374 -1.12 -30.79 -12.67
N ASP A 375 -1.67 -29.77 -12.01
CA ASP A 375 -2.68 -29.92 -10.96
C ASP A 375 -4.10 -29.89 -11.55
N VAL A 376 -4.38 -30.75 -12.52
CA VAL A 376 -5.73 -30.90 -13.12
C VAL A 376 -6.56 -31.94 -12.37
N ASP A 377 -6.01 -32.64 -11.37
CA ASP A 377 -6.73 -33.66 -10.59
C ASP A 377 -6.90 -33.24 -9.13
N GLU A 378 -8.15 -32.92 -8.80
CA GLU A 378 -8.86 -33.08 -7.53
C GLU A 378 -8.01 -32.93 -6.23
N ASP A 379 -7.45 -31.75 -5.95
CA ASP A 379 -7.06 -31.43 -4.58
C ASP A 379 -8.18 -30.62 -3.90
N PRO A 380 -8.78 -31.10 -2.79
CA PRO A 380 -9.89 -30.42 -2.10
C PRO A 380 -9.48 -29.10 -1.40
N ARG A 381 -8.25 -28.61 -1.61
CA ARG A 381 -7.71 -27.37 -1.01
C ARG A 381 -7.49 -26.31 -2.06
N GLU A 382 -8.57 -25.79 -2.62
CA GLU A 382 -8.50 -24.60 -3.45
C GLU A 382 -7.87 -23.45 -2.62
N ASN A 383 -6.74 -22.90 -3.10
CA ASN A 383 -6.09 -21.74 -2.48
C ASN A 383 -7.10 -20.58 -2.42
N ARG A 384 -7.13 -19.82 -1.33
CA ARG A 384 -8.00 -18.64 -1.12
C ARG A 384 -7.99 -17.68 -2.30
N TYR A 385 -6.81 -17.41 -2.84
CA TYR A 385 -6.65 -16.57 -4.01
C TYR A 385 -7.34 -17.16 -5.24
N LEU A 386 -7.13 -18.44 -5.50
CA LEU A 386 -7.74 -19.14 -6.63
C LEU A 386 -9.27 -19.24 -6.51
N LYS A 387 -9.78 -19.51 -5.30
CA LYS A 387 -11.23 -19.53 -5.08
C LYS A 387 -11.84 -18.15 -5.30
N LEU A 388 -11.19 -17.09 -4.78
CA LEU A 388 -11.61 -15.71 -5.04
C LEU A 388 -11.59 -15.39 -6.53
N MET A 389 -10.50 -15.71 -7.24
CA MET A 389 -10.35 -15.47 -8.66
C MET A 389 -11.38 -16.25 -9.50
N ASN A 390 -11.48 -17.56 -9.26
CA ASN A 390 -12.25 -18.44 -10.14
C ASN A 390 -13.75 -18.47 -9.79
N LYS A 391 -14.12 -18.54 -8.50
CA LYS A 391 -15.53 -18.70 -8.09
C LYS A 391 -16.23 -17.38 -7.83
N VAL A 392 -15.52 -16.34 -7.45
CA VAL A 392 -16.13 -15.05 -7.13
C VAL A 392 -16.03 -14.11 -8.34
N ILE A 393 -14.82 -13.92 -8.86
CA ILE A 393 -14.55 -12.89 -9.85
C ILE A 393 -14.91 -13.37 -11.27
N ARG A 394 -14.32 -14.49 -11.72
CA ARG A 394 -14.45 -14.95 -13.12
C ARG A 394 -15.80 -15.57 -13.48
N THR A 395 -16.41 -16.31 -12.56
CA THR A 395 -17.66 -17.06 -12.86
C THR A 395 -18.92 -16.24 -12.65
N GLY A 396 -18.79 -15.03 -12.14
CA GLY A 396 -19.93 -14.23 -11.70
C GLY A 396 -20.42 -13.19 -12.69
N VAL A 397 -21.16 -12.24 -12.15
CA VAL A 397 -21.76 -11.10 -12.84
C VAL A 397 -20.77 -9.96 -12.98
N LYS A 398 -19.68 -10.10 -13.74
CA LYS A 398 -18.62 -9.07 -13.84
C LYS A 398 -18.32 -8.38 -12.50
N THR A 399 -17.90 -9.17 -11.53
CA THR A 399 -17.68 -8.73 -10.15
C THR A 399 -16.59 -7.68 -10.09
N LYS A 400 -16.89 -6.52 -9.53
CA LYS A 400 -15.91 -5.46 -9.28
C LYS A 400 -15.19 -5.71 -7.97
N VAL A 401 -13.91 -5.34 -7.87
CA VAL A 401 -13.08 -5.62 -6.70
C VAL A 401 -12.49 -4.34 -6.14
N LEU A 402 -12.91 -3.96 -4.93
CA LEU A 402 -12.31 -2.88 -4.16
C LEU A 402 -11.39 -3.47 -3.08
N MET A 403 -10.13 -3.18 -3.15
CA MET A 403 -9.11 -3.63 -2.21
C MET A 403 -8.69 -2.51 -1.27
N LEU A 404 -8.66 -2.78 0.04
CA LEU A 404 -8.20 -1.82 1.05
C LEU A 404 -6.91 -2.36 1.67
N SER A 405 -5.84 -1.59 1.61
CA SER A 405 -4.59 -1.94 2.28
C SER A 405 -3.79 -0.68 2.57
N ALA A 406 -3.17 -0.60 3.75
CA ALA A 406 -2.20 0.45 4.01
C ALA A 406 -0.81 0.10 3.45
N THR A 407 -0.57 -1.17 3.14
CA THR A 407 0.72 -1.74 2.75
C THR A 407 0.57 -2.79 1.65
N PRO A 408 0.09 -2.41 0.44
CA PRO A 408 -0.18 -3.36 -0.63
C PRO A 408 1.08 -4.02 -1.20
N VAL A 409 2.27 -3.41 -1.00
CA VAL A 409 3.58 -4.02 -1.29
C VAL A 409 4.33 -4.26 0.02
N ASN A 410 4.90 -5.44 0.20
CA ASN A 410 5.74 -5.73 1.36
C ASN A 410 7.21 -5.90 0.96
N ASN A 411 7.53 -6.88 0.13
CA ASN A 411 8.91 -7.19 -0.22
C ASN A 411 9.17 -7.28 -1.74
N ARG A 412 8.14 -7.40 -2.56
CA ARG A 412 8.27 -7.63 -4.00
C ARG A 412 7.16 -6.92 -4.78
N PHE A 413 7.48 -6.41 -5.95
CA PHE A 413 6.45 -5.88 -6.86
C PHE A 413 5.48 -6.94 -7.36
N ASN A 414 5.87 -8.22 -7.36
CA ASN A 414 4.95 -9.33 -7.64
C ASN A 414 3.79 -9.40 -6.63
N ASP A 415 3.97 -8.95 -5.39
CA ASP A 415 2.91 -8.88 -4.38
C ASP A 415 1.78 -7.95 -4.84
N LEU A 416 2.16 -6.84 -5.49
CA LEU A 416 1.23 -5.89 -6.07
C LEU A 416 0.62 -6.45 -7.37
N LYS A 417 1.43 -7.03 -8.24
CA LYS A 417 0.94 -7.66 -9.47
C LYS A 417 -0.18 -8.66 -9.18
N ASN A 418 0.01 -9.56 -8.21
CA ASN A 418 -1.01 -10.55 -7.83
C ASN A 418 -2.30 -9.89 -7.31
N GLN A 419 -2.21 -8.77 -6.58
CA GLN A 419 -3.39 -8.02 -6.16
C GLN A 419 -4.07 -7.35 -7.37
N LEU A 420 -3.31 -6.76 -8.29
CA LEU A 420 -3.86 -6.17 -9.50
C LEU A 420 -4.54 -7.21 -10.40
N GLU A 421 -4.01 -8.45 -10.46
CA GLU A 421 -4.64 -9.55 -11.20
C GLU A 421 -6.08 -9.82 -10.77
N LEU A 422 -6.41 -9.59 -9.48
CA LEU A 422 -7.79 -9.67 -8.99
C LEU A 422 -8.68 -8.59 -9.63
N ALA A 423 -8.13 -7.42 -9.93
CA ALA A 423 -8.87 -6.31 -10.51
C ALA A 423 -9.29 -6.56 -11.96
N TYR A 424 -8.41 -7.15 -12.76
CA TYR A 424 -8.67 -7.42 -14.19
C TYR A 424 -8.93 -8.90 -14.50
N GLU A 425 -9.41 -9.66 -13.52
CA GLU A 425 -9.80 -11.07 -13.67
C GLU A 425 -8.66 -11.97 -14.15
N GLY A 426 -7.40 -11.55 -14.00
CA GLY A 426 -6.23 -12.21 -14.53
C GLY A 426 -6.14 -12.16 -16.07
N ASN A 427 -6.91 -11.30 -16.74
CA ASN A 427 -6.88 -11.12 -18.19
C ASN A 427 -5.93 -9.99 -18.58
N VAL A 428 -4.64 -10.33 -18.68
CA VAL A 428 -3.56 -9.38 -19.02
C VAL A 428 -3.80 -8.70 -20.38
N GLU A 429 -4.29 -9.44 -21.38
CA GLU A 429 -4.52 -8.89 -22.72
C GLU A 429 -5.61 -7.81 -22.73
N GLN A 430 -6.62 -7.94 -21.89
CA GLN A 430 -7.66 -6.92 -21.78
C GLN A 430 -7.12 -5.66 -21.14
N MET A 431 -6.28 -5.81 -20.11
CA MET A 431 -5.67 -4.71 -19.40
C MET A 431 -4.65 -3.97 -20.29
N ASP A 432 -3.80 -4.71 -21.02
CA ASP A 432 -2.84 -4.14 -21.97
C ASP A 432 -3.54 -3.29 -23.08
N LYS A 433 -4.77 -3.64 -23.43
CA LYS A 433 -5.58 -2.84 -24.39
C LYS A 433 -6.21 -1.59 -23.79
N LEU A 434 -6.42 -1.57 -22.47
CA LEU A 434 -7.02 -0.43 -21.76
C LEU A 434 -5.98 0.59 -21.32
N LEU A 435 -4.71 0.17 -21.24
CA LEU A 435 -3.57 1.01 -20.86
C LEU A 435 -2.82 1.47 -22.12
N ASN A 436 -2.35 2.72 -22.07
CA ASN A 436 -1.50 3.26 -23.16
C ASN A 436 -0.01 2.98 -22.90
N THR A 437 0.33 1.74 -22.51
CA THR A 437 1.69 1.34 -22.20
C THR A 437 2.42 0.81 -23.44
N SER A 438 3.73 1.06 -23.50
CA SER A 438 4.58 0.58 -24.60
C SER A 438 5.00 -0.88 -24.43
N SER A 439 4.92 -1.41 -23.22
CA SER A 439 5.31 -2.78 -22.86
C SER A 439 4.14 -3.55 -22.24
N SER A 440 4.18 -4.87 -22.30
CA SER A 440 3.17 -5.70 -21.63
C SER A 440 3.28 -5.59 -20.09
N LEU A 441 2.17 -5.81 -19.41
CA LEU A 441 2.07 -5.74 -17.96
C LEU A 441 3.15 -6.63 -17.27
N ASP A 442 3.34 -7.84 -17.76
CA ASP A 442 4.33 -8.78 -17.24
C ASP A 442 5.77 -8.26 -17.39
N GLU A 443 6.06 -7.61 -18.49
CA GLU A 443 7.36 -7.02 -18.73
C GLU A 443 7.61 -5.81 -17.84
N ILE A 444 6.61 -4.96 -17.68
CA ILE A 444 6.64 -3.79 -16.80
C ILE A 444 6.98 -4.21 -15.36
N PHE A 445 6.27 -5.19 -14.80
CA PHE A 445 6.54 -5.68 -13.45
C PHE A 445 7.89 -6.37 -13.30
N ARG A 446 8.34 -7.08 -14.34
CA ARG A 446 9.67 -7.70 -14.38
C ARG A 446 10.78 -6.65 -14.35
N GLN A 447 10.64 -5.58 -15.13
CA GLN A 447 11.59 -4.46 -15.16
C GLN A 447 11.59 -3.72 -13.82
N ALA A 448 10.42 -3.43 -13.25
CA ALA A 448 10.30 -2.78 -11.95
C ALA A 448 10.95 -3.61 -10.83
N GLN A 449 10.74 -4.93 -10.81
CA GLN A 449 11.39 -5.83 -9.83
C GLN A 449 12.91 -5.85 -10.02
N LYS A 450 13.41 -5.83 -11.25
CA LYS A 450 14.84 -5.75 -11.55
C LYS A 450 15.44 -4.44 -11.04
N ALA A 451 14.76 -3.32 -11.30
CA ALA A 451 15.14 -2.00 -10.81
C ALA A 451 15.24 -1.98 -9.28
N TYR A 452 14.21 -2.47 -8.59
CA TYR A 452 14.20 -2.59 -7.13
C TYR A 452 15.34 -3.45 -6.59
N ASN A 453 15.57 -4.62 -7.19
CA ASN A 453 16.66 -5.52 -6.78
C ASN A 453 18.04 -4.89 -6.98
N THR A 454 18.21 -4.09 -8.03
CA THR A 454 19.44 -3.34 -8.28
C THR A 454 19.62 -2.25 -7.23
N TRP A 455 18.58 -1.46 -7.01
CA TRP A 455 18.55 -0.40 -6.00
C TRP A 455 18.81 -0.93 -4.59
N SER A 456 18.20 -2.04 -4.20
CA SER A 456 18.36 -2.64 -2.86
C SER A 456 19.78 -3.10 -2.54
N LYS A 457 20.62 -3.32 -3.56
CA LYS A 457 22.03 -3.70 -3.44
C LYS A 457 22.98 -2.50 -3.38
N LEU A 458 22.48 -1.29 -3.62
CA LEU A 458 23.30 -0.08 -3.52
C LEU A 458 23.74 0.17 -2.07
N PRO A 459 24.87 0.86 -1.84
CA PRO A 459 25.27 1.35 -0.55
C PRO A 459 24.15 2.22 0.08
N GLU A 460 24.02 2.19 1.42
CA GLU A 460 22.95 2.87 2.14
C GLU A 460 22.82 4.37 1.79
N GLN A 461 23.95 5.05 1.57
CA GLN A 461 24.01 6.47 1.19
C GLN A 461 23.44 6.75 -0.22
N GLN A 462 23.44 5.76 -1.11
CA GLN A 462 22.94 5.87 -2.49
C GLN A 462 21.51 5.31 -2.65
N ARG A 463 20.97 4.66 -1.62
CA ARG A 463 19.60 4.13 -1.62
C ARG A 463 18.59 5.24 -1.34
N THR A 464 18.53 6.20 -2.25
CA THR A 464 17.54 7.28 -2.19
C THR A 464 16.33 6.96 -3.05
N THR A 465 15.22 7.64 -2.78
CA THR A 465 13.97 7.52 -3.54
C THR A 465 14.18 7.91 -5.00
N ASP A 466 14.91 9.00 -5.23
CA ASP A 466 15.12 9.56 -6.56
C ASP A 466 15.86 8.57 -7.47
N VAL A 467 16.84 7.85 -6.92
CA VAL A 467 17.55 6.81 -7.65
C VAL A 467 16.63 5.65 -8.03
N LEU A 468 15.73 5.24 -7.14
CA LEU A 468 14.74 4.20 -7.47
C LEU A 468 13.75 4.68 -8.53
N LEU A 469 13.23 5.91 -8.38
CA LEU A 469 12.30 6.51 -9.34
C LEU A 469 12.90 6.59 -10.74
N GLY A 470 14.16 7.04 -10.86
CA GLY A 470 14.87 7.08 -12.13
C GLY A 470 15.14 5.71 -12.76
N MET A 471 15.01 4.62 -12.00
CA MET A 471 15.14 3.25 -12.50
C MET A 471 13.81 2.60 -12.92
N LEU A 472 12.68 3.17 -12.50
CA LEU A 472 11.35 2.66 -12.83
C LEU A 472 10.86 3.29 -14.15
N SER A 473 10.22 2.49 -14.99
CA SER A 473 9.65 2.97 -16.26
C SER A 473 8.38 3.79 -16.03
N PHE A 474 8.11 4.71 -16.94
CA PHE A 474 6.84 5.45 -16.95
C PHE A 474 5.64 4.51 -17.03
N ASP A 475 5.71 3.49 -17.88
CA ASP A 475 4.64 2.48 -18.02
C ASP A 475 4.27 1.82 -16.69
N PHE A 476 5.27 1.61 -15.79
CA PHE A 476 5.00 1.08 -14.46
C PHE A 476 4.11 2.02 -13.65
N PHE A 477 4.34 3.28 -13.77
CA PHE A 477 3.54 4.30 -13.10
C PHE A 477 2.12 4.36 -13.68
N GLU A 478 1.96 4.30 -14.99
CA GLU A 478 0.67 4.29 -15.66
C GLU A 478 -0.20 3.08 -15.25
N VAL A 479 0.41 1.88 -15.24
CA VAL A 479 -0.27 0.68 -14.72
C VAL A 479 -0.74 0.90 -13.30
N LEU A 480 0.15 1.37 -12.47
CA LEU A 480 -0.23 1.66 -11.15
C LEU A 480 -1.37 2.68 -11.17
N ASP A 481 -1.34 3.78 -11.85
CA ASP A 481 -2.34 4.84 -11.85
C ASP A 481 -3.73 4.37 -12.26
N SER A 482 -3.82 3.39 -13.12
CA SER A 482 -5.10 2.88 -13.56
C SER A 482 -5.96 2.28 -12.43
N VAL A 483 -5.39 1.65 -11.40
CA VAL A 483 -6.15 0.83 -10.45
C VAL A 483 -5.91 1.09 -8.96
N THR A 484 -5.16 2.13 -8.54
CA THR A 484 -4.95 2.38 -7.10
C THR A 484 -5.29 3.82 -6.67
N ILE A 485 -5.55 4.11 -5.40
CA ILE A 485 -5.61 5.42 -4.72
C ILE A 485 -4.72 5.36 -3.50
N ALA A 486 -3.72 6.25 -3.41
CA ALA A 486 -2.81 6.29 -2.30
C ALA A 486 -2.47 7.72 -1.92
N ARG A 487 -2.81 8.16 -0.72
CA ARG A 487 -2.53 9.51 -0.25
C ARG A 487 -1.87 9.47 1.11
N SER A 488 -0.88 10.33 1.28
CA SER A 488 -0.23 10.53 2.57
C SER A 488 -0.92 11.65 3.35
N ARG A 489 -0.65 11.72 4.66
CA ARG A 489 -1.11 12.85 5.49
C ARG A 489 -0.55 14.18 4.99
N LYS A 490 0.71 14.22 4.58
CA LYS A 490 1.33 15.41 3.99
C LYS A 490 0.61 15.87 2.72
N HIS A 491 0.16 14.92 1.88
CA HIS A 491 -0.63 15.26 0.70
C HIS A 491 -1.97 15.89 1.09
N ILE A 492 -2.65 15.32 2.10
CA ILE A 492 -3.92 15.90 2.57
C ILE A 492 -3.69 17.32 3.13
N GLU A 493 -2.63 17.54 3.92
CA GLU A 493 -2.29 18.87 4.45
C GLU A 493 -1.96 19.88 3.36
N ALA A 494 -1.34 19.43 2.26
CA ALA A 494 -0.91 20.32 1.18
C ALA A 494 -2.07 20.75 0.26
N TYR A 495 -3.05 19.87 0.02
CA TYR A 495 -4.04 20.05 -1.05
C TYR A 495 -5.49 20.17 -0.58
N TYR A 496 -5.78 19.87 0.68
CA TYR A 496 -7.14 19.93 1.22
C TYR A 496 -7.23 20.88 2.42
N ASP A 497 -8.42 21.45 2.62
CA ASP A 497 -8.68 22.22 3.84
C ASP A 497 -8.72 21.27 5.05
N THR A 498 -7.74 21.42 5.92
CA THR A 498 -7.61 20.60 7.12
C THR A 498 -8.34 21.12 8.34
N ASN A 499 -9.09 22.24 8.23
CA ASN A 499 -9.82 22.81 9.37
C ASN A 499 -10.80 21.81 9.99
N ALA A 500 -11.48 21.01 9.16
CA ALA A 500 -12.40 19.97 9.61
C ALA A 500 -11.72 18.70 10.12
N VAL A 501 -10.54 18.37 9.60
CA VAL A 501 -9.75 17.18 9.96
C VAL A 501 -8.90 17.43 11.20
N GLY A 502 -8.49 18.69 11.41
CA GLY A 502 -7.50 19.08 12.41
C GLY A 502 -6.06 18.86 11.94
N LYS A 503 -5.11 19.32 12.76
CA LYS A 503 -3.69 19.11 12.47
C LYS A 503 -3.30 17.66 12.72
N PHE A 504 -2.64 17.04 11.77
CA PHE A 504 -2.04 15.73 11.99
C PHE A 504 -0.88 15.84 13.00
N PRO A 505 -0.72 14.85 13.90
CA PRO A 505 0.35 14.89 14.88
C PRO A 505 1.71 14.83 14.20
N THR A 506 2.63 15.65 14.69
CA THR A 506 4.03 15.66 14.23
C THR A 506 4.68 14.32 14.59
N ARG A 507 5.32 13.71 13.62
CA ARG A 507 6.05 12.45 13.81
C ARG A 507 7.50 12.77 14.16
N LEU A 508 7.93 12.31 15.33
CA LEU A 508 9.32 12.41 15.75
C LEU A 508 10.12 11.22 15.19
N ALA A 509 11.44 11.42 15.10
CA ALA A 509 12.34 10.33 14.75
C ALA A 509 12.24 9.19 15.79
N PRO A 510 12.24 7.90 15.37
CA PRO A 510 12.22 6.79 16.30
C PRO A 510 13.52 6.73 17.11
N ILE A 511 13.40 6.46 18.41
CA ILE A 511 14.53 6.23 19.29
C ILE A 511 14.71 4.71 19.43
N SER A 512 15.83 4.19 18.99
CA SER A 512 16.15 2.76 19.13
C SER A 512 16.91 2.53 20.42
N ARG A 513 16.39 1.66 21.29
CA ARG A 513 17.03 1.23 22.54
C ARG A 513 17.48 -0.23 22.40
N ARG A 514 18.70 -0.51 22.81
CA ARG A 514 19.29 -1.87 22.80
C ARG A 514 19.93 -2.17 24.15
N PRO A 515 19.13 -2.30 25.22
CA PRO A 515 19.67 -2.63 26.53
C PRO A 515 20.26 -4.05 26.54
N PRO A 516 21.20 -4.36 27.45
CA PRO A 516 21.62 -5.72 27.71
C PRO A 516 20.45 -6.55 28.26
N LEU A 517 20.62 -7.86 28.41
CA LEU A 517 19.58 -8.75 28.94
C LEU A 517 19.25 -8.40 30.41
N THR A 518 20.26 -8.15 31.19
CA THR A 518 20.19 -7.81 32.63
C THR A 518 21.34 -6.87 33.03
N ASP A 519 21.18 -6.19 34.15
CA ASP A 519 22.19 -5.38 34.80
C ASP A 519 23.03 -6.15 35.82
N LEU A 520 22.68 -7.42 36.12
CA LEU A 520 23.41 -8.25 37.06
C LEU A 520 24.80 -8.62 36.52
N PRO A 521 25.88 -8.41 37.29
CA PRO A 521 27.18 -8.91 36.92
C PRO A 521 27.17 -10.45 36.94
N ASP A 522 27.90 -11.07 36.05
CA ASP A 522 28.03 -12.53 35.91
C ASP A 522 26.75 -13.31 35.59
N ALA A 523 25.68 -12.63 35.21
CA ALA A 523 24.47 -13.30 34.73
C ALA A 523 24.57 -13.69 33.26
N ILE A 524 23.74 -14.67 32.88
CA ILE A 524 23.67 -15.17 31.50
C ILE A 524 23.39 -14.07 30.48
N ASN A 525 24.09 -14.09 29.36
CA ASN A 525 23.91 -13.15 28.25
C ASN A 525 23.23 -13.80 27.02
N TYR A 526 22.88 -12.98 26.01
CA TYR A 526 22.23 -13.45 24.79
C TYR A 526 23.02 -14.54 24.06
N ASN A 527 24.35 -14.46 24.00
CA ASN A 527 25.17 -15.42 23.30
C ASN A 527 25.21 -16.77 24.02
N GLU A 528 25.22 -16.76 25.32
CA GLU A 528 25.19 -17.98 26.15
C GLU A 528 23.82 -18.66 26.01
N ILE A 529 22.72 -17.93 26.07
CA ILE A 529 21.37 -18.47 25.80
C ILE A 529 21.31 -19.07 24.40
N PHE A 530 21.85 -18.36 23.40
CA PHE A 530 21.90 -18.88 22.04
C PHE A 530 22.68 -20.20 21.95
N GLY A 531 23.82 -20.27 22.65
CA GLY A 531 24.61 -21.49 22.77
C GLY A 531 23.84 -22.64 23.42
N GLN A 532 23.03 -22.38 24.44
CA GLN A 532 22.17 -23.40 25.06
C GLN A 532 21.06 -23.88 24.11
N LEU A 533 20.39 -22.93 23.43
CA LEU A 533 19.36 -23.29 22.45
C LEU A 533 19.90 -24.11 21.26
N GLN A 534 21.16 -23.93 20.89
CA GLN A 534 21.81 -24.73 19.85
C GLN A 534 22.02 -26.20 20.25
N LYS A 535 22.11 -26.51 21.53
CA LYS A 535 22.26 -27.90 22.03
C LYS A 535 20.95 -28.67 21.95
N LEU A 536 19.81 -28.00 21.90
CA LEU A 536 18.50 -28.62 21.86
C LEU A 536 18.28 -29.40 20.57
N ASN A 537 17.90 -30.67 20.68
CA ASN A 537 17.45 -31.46 19.56
C ASN A 537 16.00 -31.12 19.19
N LEU A 538 15.20 -30.66 20.14
CA LEU A 538 13.76 -30.44 20.00
C LEU A 538 13.04 -31.68 19.43
N ALA A 539 13.38 -32.86 19.99
CA ALA A 539 12.92 -34.17 19.55
C ALA A 539 11.37 -34.30 19.66
N ILE A 540 10.74 -33.47 20.48
CA ILE A 540 9.25 -33.37 20.59
C ILE A 540 8.62 -32.92 19.27
N TYR A 541 9.32 -32.14 18.44
CA TYR A 541 8.82 -31.64 17.15
C TYR A 541 9.28 -32.45 15.94
N THR A 542 10.09 -33.49 16.18
CA THR A 542 10.62 -34.36 15.12
C THR A 542 10.39 -35.86 15.42
N PRO A 543 9.17 -36.29 15.82
CA PRO A 543 8.90 -37.67 16.17
C PRO A 543 9.06 -38.64 14.99
N SER A 544 8.91 -38.19 13.75
CA SER A 544 9.11 -39.05 12.57
C SER A 544 10.54 -39.58 12.42
N ALA A 545 11.52 -38.87 12.95
CA ALA A 545 12.91 -39.30 12.93
C ALA A 545 13.14 -40.57 13.77
N PHE A 546 12.19 -40.94 14.63
CA PHE A 546 12.25 -42.09 15.51
C PHE A 546 11.32 -43.23 15.08
N ILE A 547 10.63 -43.13 13.93
CA ILE A 547 9.83 -44.21 13.36
C ILE A 547 10.81 -45.29 12.84
N LEU A 548 10.53 -46.55 13.19
CA LEU A 548 11.32 -47.67 12.69
C LEU A 548 11.31 -47.72 11.16
N PRO A 549 12.44 -47.90 10.48
CA PRO A 549 12.53 -47.89 9.01
C PRO A 549 11.57 -48.87 8.32
N SER A 550 11.29 -50.00 8.96
CA SER A 550 10.33 -51.01 8.47
C SER A 550 8.86 -50.56 8.52
N LYS A 551 8.55 -49.51 9.28
CA LYS A 551 7.21 -49.00 9.50
C LYS A 551 6.95 -47.63 8.83
N LEU A 552 8.01 -47.04 8.33
CA LEU A 552 7.94 -45.68 7.75
C LEU A 552 6.92 -45.60 6.59
N SER A 553 6.84 -46.62 5.75
CA SER A 553 5.90 -46.68 4.62
C SER A 553 4.43 -46.63 5.02
N LYS A 554 4.07 -47.07 6.25
CA LYS A 554 2.71 -47.01 6.80
C LYS A 554 2.26 -45.54 7.01
N TYR A 555 3.17 -44.69 7.39
CA TYR A 555 2.90 -43.28 7.69
C TYR A 555 3.09 -42.36 6.48
N GLN A 556 3.87 -42.77 5.47
CA GLN A 556 4.09 -42.01 4.23
C GLN A 556 2.80 -41.88 3.38
N GLN A 557 1.98 -42.95 3.31
CA GLN A 557 0.74 -42.97 2.54
C GLN A 557 -0.36 -42.04 3.17
N ASP A 558 -0.44 -41.98 4.48
CA ASP A 558 -1.40 -41.14 5.18
C ASP A 558 -1.06 -39.65 5.10
N LEU A 559 0.18 -39.31 4.78
CA LEU A 559 0.70 -37.93 4.75
C LEU A 559 0.86 -37.36 3.34
N GLY A 560 0.43 -38.09 2.30
CA GLY A 560 0.41 -37.60 0.92
C GLY A 560 1.79 -37.48 0.28
N GLU A 561 2.77 -38.29 0.72
CA GLU A 561 4.08 -38.44 0.04
C GLU A 561 3.88 -39.15 -1.29
N GLY A 562 4.24 -38.47 -2.37
CA GLY A 562 4.13 -38.99 -3.74
C GLY A 562 3.62 -37.95 -4.73
N LYS A 563 3.05 -36.84 -4.27
CA LYS A 563 2.67 -35.71 -5.13
C LYS A 563 3.86 -34.76 -5.28
N LYS A 564 4.29 -34.46 -6.49
CA LYS A 564 5.33 -33.46 -6.80
C LYS A 564 4.99 -32.13 -6.15
N GLY A 565 5.80 -31.70 -5.19
CA GLY A 565 5.67 -30.39 -4.52
C GLY A 565 5.39 -30.45 -3.02
N ASN A 566 5.08 -31.59 -2.42
CA ASN A 566 4.94 -31.71 -0.96
C ASN A 566 6.30 -31.99 -0.31
N LEU A 567 6.62 -31.20 0.74
CA LEU A 567 7.75 -31.48 1.62
C LEU A 567 7.53 -32.82 2.31
N SER A 568 8.60 -33.65 2.38
CA SER A 568 8.55 -34.86 3.20
C SER A 568 8.21 -34.54 4.67
N MET A 569 7.71 -35.54 5.40
CA MET A 569 7.44 -35.39 6.83
C MET A 569 8.67 -34.90 7.59
N GLU A 570 9.83 -35.48 7.34
CA GLU A 570 11.11 -35.02 7.89
C GLU A 570 11.45 -33.58 7.53
N GLY A 571 11.22 -33.18 6.28
CA GLY A 571 11.46 -31.81 5.85
C GLY A 571 10.57 -30.77 6.56
N ARG A 572 9.32 -31.14 6.85
CA ARG A 572 8.37 -30.30 7.62
C ARG A 572 8.81 -30.20 9.08
N GLU A 573 9.12 -31.31 9.72
CA GLU A 573 9.57 -31.36 11.11
C GLU A 573 10.88 -30.60 11.32
N MET A 574 11.83 -30.75 10.42
CA MET A 574 13.08 -29.96 10.43
C MET A 574 12.81 -28.45 10.26
N GLY A 575 11.82 -28.09 9.43
CA GLY A 575 11.36 -26.71 9.29
C GLY A 575 10.77 -26.17 10.60
N ILE A 576 9.91 -26.96 11.26
CA ILE A 576 9.31 -26.64 12.56
C ILE A 576 10.40 -26.45 13.62
N ARG A 577 11.35 -27.37 13.73
CA ARG A 577 12.47 -27.27 14.67
C ARG A 577 13.24 -25.95 14.52
N ARG A 578 13.62 -25.58 13.29
CA ARG A 578 14.32 -24.30 13.02
C ARG A 578 13.47 -23.09 13.40
N LEU A 579 12.19 -23.14 13.05
CA LEU A 579 11.24 -22.08 13.38
C LEU A 579 11.11 -21.92 14.89
N MET A 580 11.09 -23.01 15.64
CA MET A 580 10.96 -23.02 17.09
C MET A 580 12.16 -22.31 17.77
N CYS A 581 13.38 -22.59 17.33
CA CYS A 581 14.55 -21.86 17.83
C CYS A 581 14.45 -20.35 17.56
N ILE A 582 14.03 -19.96 16.35
CA ILE A 582 13.84 -18.55 16.01
C ILE A 582 12.75 -17.91 16.86
N LEU A 583 11.63 -18.59 17.11
CA LEU A 583 10.54 -18.09 17.93
C LEU A 583 10.95 -17.94 19.39
N MET A 584 11.72 -18.88 19.94
CA MET A 584 12.27 -18.76 21.29
C MET A 584 13.15 -17.51 21.42
N LEU A 585 14.06 -17.27 20.46
CA LEU A 585 14.89 -16.07 20.43
C LEU A 585 14.07 -14.78 20.31
N LYS A 586 13.05 -14.75 19.46
CA LYS A 586 12.14 -13.60 19.33
C LYS A 586 11.36 -13.34 20.63
N ARG A 587 10.98 -14.39 21.35
CA ARG A 587 10.32 -14.25 22.65
C ARG A 587 11.28 -13.70 23.71
N LEU A 588 12.53 -14.14 23.69
CA LEU A 588 13.60 -13.57 24.53
C LEU A 588 13.84 -12.10 24.20
N GLU A 589 13.89 -11.76 22.92
CA GLU A 589 13.99 -10.39 22.45
C GLU A 589 12.79 -9.53 22.91
N SER A 590 11.60 -10.11 22.99
CA SER A 590 10.41 -9.42 23.50
C SER A 590 10.48 -9.17 25.01
N SER A 591 10.66 -10.20 25.82
CA SER A 591 10.92 -10.12 27.26
C SER A 591 11.45 -11.43 27.82
N VAL A 592 12.26 -11.36 28.89
CA VAL A 592 12.77 -12.52 29.63
C VAL A 592 11.61 -13.40 30.13
N ASN A 593 10.54 -12.78 30.64
CA ASN A 593 9.38 -13.49 31.14
C ASN A 593 8.64 -14.26 30.02
N SER A 594 8.46 -13.66 28.85
CA SER A 594 7.82 -14.35 27.71
C SER A 594 8.63 -15.58 27.27
N PHE A 595 9.95 -15.46 27.31
CA PHE A 595 10.85 -16.56 27.03
C PHE A 595 10.76 -17.66 28.09
N ARG A 596 10.83 -17.30 29.38
CA ARG A 596 10.69 -18.23 30.53
C ARG A 596 9.42 -19.04 30.47
N LEU A 597 8.26 -18.38 30.26
CA LEU A 597 6.97 -19.05 30.09
C LEU A 597 6.97 -20.03 28.91
N THR A 598 7.71 -19.72 27.86
CA THR A 598 7.81 -20.63 26.70
C THR A 598 8.65 -21.86 27.05
N LEU A 599 9.78 -21.70 27.76
CA LEU A 599 10.58 -22.83 28.22
C LEU A 599 9.74 -23.75 29.11
N GLU A 600 9.03 -23.19 30.12
CA GLU A 600 8.15 -23.94 31.02
C GLU A 600 7.08 -24.75 30.28
N ARG A 601 6.51 -24.20 29.23
CA ARG A 601 5.50 -24.89 28.41
C ARG A 601 6.11 -26.05 27.64
N VAL A 602 7.27 -25.84 27.02
CA VAL A 602 7.96 -26.90 26.29
C VAL A 602 8.44 -27.99 27.24
N GLU A 603 8.97 -27.62 28.42
CA GLU A 603 9.32 -28.55 29.51
C GLU A 603 8.13 -29.43 29.92
N LYS A 604 6.96 -28.82 30.18
CA LYS A 604 5.72 -29.55 30.53
C LYS A 604 5.30 -30.53 29.44
N LEU A 605 5.39 -30.09 28.18
CA LEU A 605 5.02 -30.92 27.03
C LEU A 605 5.94 -32.13 26.92
N ILE A 606 7.27 -31.91 27.03
CA ILE A 606 8.25 -32.99 27.00
C ILE A 606 8.01 -33.95 28.16
N LYS A 607 7.84 -33.43 29.38
CA LYS A 607 7.59 -34.23 30.58
C LYS A 607 6.35 -35.11 30.45
N SER A 608 5.24 -34.54 29.99
CA SER A 608 4.00 -35.31 29.78
C SER A 608 4.17 -36.39 28.71
N THR A 609 4.99 -36.13 27.67
CA THR A 609 5.29 -37.12 26.63
C THR A 609 6.16 -38.25 27.17
N ILE A 610 7.17 -37.94 27.99
CA ILE A 610 7.99 -38.95 28.65
C ILE A 610 7.13 -39.84 29.56
N GLU A 611 6.24 -39.22 30.38
CA GLU A 611 5.30 -39.96 31.26
C GLU A 611 4.39 -40.92 30.45
N ARG A 612 3.89 -40.51 29.29
CA ARG A 612 3.10 -41.34 28.37
C ARG A 612 3.91 -42.48 27.79
N ILE A 613 5.19 -42.25 27.42
CA ILE A 613 6.10 -43.32 26.96
C ILE A 613 6.33 -44.34 28.09
N ASP A 614 6.60 -43.85 29.30
CA ASP A 614 6.86 -44.71 30.48
C ASP A 614 5.63 -45.52 30.92
N ASN A 615 4.43 -45.00 30.67
CA ASN A 615 3.15 -45.70 30.92
C ASN A 615 2.74 -46.65 29.80
N HIS A 616 3.54 -46.76 28.72
CA HIS A 616 3.26 -47.55 27.51
C HIS A 616 1.92 -47.23 26.85
N ASP A 617 1.57 -45.94 26.76
CA ASP A 617 0.40 -45.51 26.02
C ASP A 617 0.48 -45.95 24.55
N THR A 618 -0.60 -46.58 24.06
CA THR A 618 -0.59 -47.21 22.74
C THR A 618 -0.46 -46.22 21.56
N GLU A 619 -0.97 -45.00 21.75
CA GLU A 619 -0.99 -43.99 20.71
C GLU A 619 -0.49 -42.61 21.24
N ILE A 620 0.35 -41.95 20.48
CA ILE A 620 0.78 -40.57 20.74
C ILE A 620 0.24 -39.66 19.65
N ASP A 621 -0.59 -38.68 20.05
CA ASP A 621 -1.08 -37.64 19.12
C ASP A 621 -0.01 -36.56 18.96
N VAL A 622 0.74 -36.63 17.87
CA VAL A 622 1.82 -35.70 17.54
C VAL A 622 1.30 -34.29 17.25
N THR A 623 0.02 -34.19 16.85
CA THR A 623 -0.57 -32.88 16.52
C THR A 623 -1.01 -32.10 17.75
N GLU A 624 -1.15 -32.74 18.91
CA GLU A 624 -1.46 -32.04 20.17
C GLU A 624 -0.29 -31.15 20.61
N ALA A 625 0.94 -31.61 20.42
CA ALA A 625 2.16 -30.84 20.64
C ALA A 625 2.28 -29.61 19.74
N GLN A 626 1.70 -29.68 18.54
CA GLN A 626 1.77 -28.60 17.55
C GLN A 626 0.63 -27.58 17.69
N ARG A 627 -0.49 -27.91 18.37
CA ARG A 627 -1.71 -27.07 18.45
C ARG A 627 -1.82 -26.19 19.68
N HIS A 628 -1.25 -26.58 20.80
CA HIS A 628 -1.61 -25.99 22.10
C HIS A 628 -0.87 -24.70 22.46
N ASP A 629 0.14 -24.24 21.68
CA ASP A 629 1.09 -23.34 22.27
C ASP A 629 1.40 -22.02 21.52
N TRP A 630 0.78 -21.78 20.39
CA TRP A 630 1.24 -20.67 19.58
C TRP A 630 0.14 -19.64 19.30
N ASP A 631 0.30 -18.44 19.81
CA ASP A 631 -0.40 -17.23 19.36
C ASP A 631 -0.05 -16.92 17.88
N ILE A 632 -0.10 -17.92 16.98
CA ILE A 632 0.28 -17.83 15.58
C ILE A 632 -0.99 -17.88 14.73
N ASP A 633 -1.87 -16.90 14.88
CA ASP A 633 -3.01 -16.71 13.97
C ASP A 633 -2.56 -16.44 12.52
N ASP A 634 -1.33 -15.94 12.33
CA ASP A 634 -0.80 -15.64 10.99
C ASP A 634 -0.09 -16.84 10.32
N MET A 635 0.23 -17.90 11.07
CA MET A 635 0.88 -19.09 10.54
C MET A 635 -0.07 -20.30 10.34
N GLU A 636 -1.35 -20.19 10.71
CA GLU A 636 -2.35 -21.21 10.38
C GLU A 636 -2.46 -21.49 8.87
N ASN A 637 -1.96 -20.58 8.05
CA ASN A 637 -2.05 -20.68 6.59
C ASN A 637 -0.89 -21.43 5.94
N ASP A 638 0.27 -21.51 6.61
CA ASP A 638 1.46 -22.23 6.08
C ASP A 638 1.61 -23.64 6.70
N PHE A 639 0.91 -23.93 7.80
CA PHE A 639 0.84 -25.24 8.41
C PHE A 639 -0.39 -26.03 7.91
N ILE A 640 -0.43 -26.30 6.63
CA ILE A 640 -1.47 -27.12 6.00
C ILE A 640 -1.12 -28.60 6.21
N GLY A 641 -1.73 -29.20 7.21
CA GLY A 641 -1.65 -30.62 7.47
C GLY A 641 -2.59 -31.03 8.59
N THR A 642 -3.88 -30.80 8.40
CA THR A 642 -4.94 -31.04 9.42
C THR A 642 -5.44 -32.49 9.50
N LYS A 643 -4.69 -33.49 9.05
CA LYS A 643 -4.99 -34.87 9.44
C LYS A 643 -4.23 -35.16 10.72
N LYS A 644 -4.96 -35.54 11.78
CA LYS A 644 -4.40 -36.05 13.01
C LYS A 644 -3.57 -37.29 12.68
N SER A 645 -2.25 -37.12 12.64
CA SER A 645 -1.34 -38.23 12.46
C SER A 645 -1.02 -38.79 13.83
N LYS A 646 -1.65 -39.89 14.16
CA LYS A 646 -1.34 -40.65 15.35
C LYS A 646 -0.25 -41.65 14.98
N ILE A 647 0.83 -41.62 15.73
CA ILE A 647 1.92 -42.59 15.60
C ILE A 647 1.77 -43.58 16.74
N LEU A 648 1.80 -44.89 16.41
CA LEU A 648 1.79 -45.93 17.41
C LEU A 648 3.17 -46.03 18.06
N LEU A 649 3.23 -46.13 19.37
CA LEU A 649 4.48 -46.22 20.10
C LEU A 649 5.28 -47.48 19.71
N GLU A 650 4.61 -48.60 19.40
CA GLU A 650 5.21 -49.85 18.93
C GLU A 650 5.90 -49.74 17.55
N ASP A 651 5.56 -48.74 16.76
CA ASP A 651 6.17 -48.47 15.46
C ASP A 651 7.37 -47.51 15.54
N MET A 652 7.76 -47.10 16.75
CA MET A 652 8.84 -46.13 17.01
C MET A 652 9.98 -46.78 17.80
N ASP A 653 11.19 -46.29 17.61
CA ASP A 653 12.27 -46.40 18.58
C ASP A 653 12.03 -45.44 19.75
N TYR A 654 11.05 -45.79 20.56
CA TYR A 654 10.61 -44.96 21.69
C TYR A 654 11.67 -44.85 22.79
N ILE A 655 12.61 -45.81 22.88
CA ILE A 655 13.72 -45.76 23.85
C ILE A 655 14.68 -44.64 23.47
N GLN A 656 15.11 -44.61 22.23
CA GLN A 656 15.96 -43.54 21.73
C GLN A 656 15.23 -42.18 21.78
N TRP A 657 13.98 -42.16 21.37
CA TRP A 657 13.18 -40.92 21.43
C TRP A 657 13.06 -40.37 22.84
N ARG A 658 12.79 -41.23 23.81
CA ARG A 658 12.73 -40.88 25.24
C ARG A 658 14.05 -40.28 25.74
N GLU A 659 15.19 -40.88 25.33
CA GLU A 659 16.52 -40.41 25.71
C GLU A 659 16.78 -38.96 25.18
N TYR A 660 16.41 -38.71 23.92
CA TYR A 660 16.52 -37.36 23.34
C TYR A 660 15.57 -36.35 23.99
N LEU A 661 14.36 -36.75 24.31
CA LEU A 661 13.40 -35.91 25.06
C LEU A 661 13.95 -35.59 26.47
N GLN A 662 14.57 -36.54 27.14
CA GLN A 662 15.17 -36.36 28.45
C GLN A 662 16.33 -35.35 28.39
N LYS A 663 17.18 -35.43 27.40
CA LYS A 663 18.28 -34.48 27.16
C LYS A 663 17.75 -33.08 26.88
N ASP A 664 16.73 -32.94 26.02
CA ASP A 664 16.11 -31.68 25.72
C ASP A 664 15.45 -31.06 26.98
N TYR A 665 14.82 -31.88 27.84
CA TYR A 665 14.26 -31.44 29.11
C TYR A 665 15.33 -30.86 30.03
N GLU A 666 16.45 -31.56 30.21
CA GLU A 666 17.56 -31.14 31.08
C GLU A 666 18.19 -29.80 30.60
N GLU A 667 18.41 -29.66 29.29
CA GLU A 667 18.95 -28.41 28.74
C GLU A 667 17.97 -27.22 28.85
N LEU A 668 16.66 -27.46 28.71
CA LEU A 668 15.63 -26.44 28.89
C LEU A 668 15.54 -26.03 30.38
N GLU A 669 15.52 -26.99 31.29
CA GLU A 669 15.51 -26.74 32.75
C GLU A 669 16.75 -25.96 33.16
N LEU A 670 17.95 -26.35 32.69
CA LEU A 670 19.18 -25.62 32.94
C LEU A 670 19.06 -24.16 32.45
N THR A 671 18.59 -23.98 31.21
CA THR A 671 18.42 -22.64 30.64
C THR A 671 17.45 -21.79 31.48
N ARG A 672 16.34 -22.38 31.94
CA ARG A 672 15.36 -21.72 32.80
C ARG A 672 15.96 -21.36 34.18
N LEU A 673 16.77 -22.22 34.77
CA LEU A 673 17.47 -21.96 36.04
C LEU A 673 18.46 -20.82 35.89
N MET A 674 19.23 -20.77 34.79
CA MET A 674 20.16 -19.65 34.52
C MET A 674 19.47 -18.30 34.38
N LEU A 675 18.18 -18.30 34.03
CA LEU A 675 17.37 -17.07 33.96
C LEU A 675 16.67 -16.73 35.27
N ALA A 676 16.73 -17.56 36.28
CA ALA A 676 15.91 -17.42 37.49
C ALA A 676 16.21 -16.10 38.25
N ASP A 677 17.47 -15.66 38.25
CA ASP A 677 17.89 -14.44 38.91
C ASP A 677 17.49 -13.15 38.19
N ILE A 678 17.08 -13.24 36.92
CA ILE A 678 16.61 -12.07 36.17
C ILE A 678 15.17 -11.78 36.56
N THR A 679 14.97 -11.13 37.71
CA THR A 679 13.65 -10.66 38.14
C THR A 679 13.22 -9.44 37.34
N PRO A 680 11.97 -8.95 37.45
CA PRO A 680 11.51 -7.74 36.76
C PRO A 680 12.41 -6.50 37.07
N GLU A 681 12.98 -6.43 38.27
CA GLU A 681 13.89 -5.36 38.69
C GLU A 681 15.22 -5.39 37.94
N HIS A 682 15.65 -6.58 37.52
CA HIS A 682 16.90 -6.83 36.82
C HIS A 682 16.71 -7.07 35.30
N ASP A 683 15.49 -6.99 34.82
CA ASP A 683 15.19 -7.00 33.35
C ASP A 683 15.52 -5.62 32.79
N SER A 684 16.71 -5.46 32.22
CA SER A 684 17.18 -4.17 31.71
C SER A 684 16.25 -3.57 30.65
N LYS A 685 15.56 -4.38 29.84
CA LYS A 685 14.63 -3.91 28.84
C LYS A 685 13.36 -3.35 29.48
N LEU A 686 12.83 -4.04 30.48
CA LEU A 686 11.68 -3.58 31.25
C LEU A 686 12.01 -2.29 32.00
N GLN A 687 13.17 -2.22 32.67
CA GLN A 687 13.58 -1.03 33.38
C GLN A 687 13.79 0.18 32.45
N GLN A 688 14.38 -0.04 31.27
CA GLN A 688 14.52 1.02 30.27
C GLN A 688 13.16 1.53 29.80
N LEU A 689 12.20 0.64 29.57
CA LEU A 689 10.84 1.03 29.18
C LEU A 689 10.14 1.83 30.28
N ILE A 690 10.30 1.43 31.55
CA ILE A 690 9.77 2.18 32.69
C ILE A 690 10.37 3.60 32.75
N CYS A 691 11.68 3.73 32.53
CA CYS A 691 12.35 5.03 32.48
C CYS A 691 11.79 5.89 31.33
N ASP A 692 11.67 5.33 30.12
CA ASP A 692 11.15 6.04 28.94
C ASP A 692 9.68 6.46 29.15
N LEU A 693 8.87 5.66 29.84
CA LEU A 693 7.48 6.00 30.19
C LEU A 693 7.42 7.12 31.24
N ARG A 694 8.25 7.07 32.27
CA ARG A 694 8.32 8.13 33.29
C ARG A 694 8.73 9.46 32.68
N ASP A 695 9.73 9.47 31.79
CA ASP A 695 10.15 10.66 31.08
C ASP A 695 9.01 11.22 30.22
N LYS A 696 8.31 10.35 29.47
CA LYS A 696 7.18 10.75 28.64
C LYS A 696 6.01 11.32 29.46
N PHE A 697 5.75 10.81 30.66
CA PHE A 697 4.70 11.33 31.54
C PHE A 697 5.10 12.67 32.18
N ALA A 698 6.39 12.86 32.49
CA ALA A 698 6.90 14.11 32.96
C ALA A 698 6.96 15.19 31.87
N ASN A 699 7.36 14.81 30.67
CA ASN A 699 7.58 15.66 29.51
C ASN A 699 6.70 15.23 28.31
N PRO A 700 5.36 15.37 28.38
CA PRO A 700 4.49 14.92 27.30
C PRO A 700 4.72 15.74 26.03
N ILE A 701 4.84 15.07 24.88
CA ILE A 701 5.01 15.69 23.55
C ILE A 701 3.86 16.65 23.24
N ASN A 702 2.63 16.26 23.59
CA ASN A 702 1.46 17.12 23.49
C ASN A 702 1.05 17.58 24.88
N PRO A 703 0.96 18.89 25.18
CA PRO A 703 0.57 19.39 26.47
C PRO A 703 -0.74 18.76 26.97
N GLY A 704 -0.70 18.23 28.20
CA GLY A 704 -1.85 17.58 28.85
C GLY A 704 -2.18 16.16 28.37
N ASN A 705 -1.53 15.64 27.34
CA ASN A 705 -1.74 14.27 26.87
C ASN A 705 -0.64 13.31 27.33
N LYS A 706 -0.96 12.54 28.36
CA LYS A 706 -0.07 11.49 28.93
C LYS A 706 -0.33 10.09 28.34
N LYS A 707 -1.16 9.97 27.31
CA LYS A 707 -1.50 8.68 26.70
C LYS A 707 -0.29 8.07 26.00
N VAL A 708 -0.10 6.77 26.20
CA VAL A 708 0.95 5.97 25.58
C VAL A 708 0.33 4.70 25.02
N ILE A 709 0.77 4.29 23.84
CA ILE A 709 0.42 3.01 23.25
C ILE A 709 1.69 2.16 23.24
N ILE A 710 1.62 0.99 23.88
CA ILE A 710 2.72 0.04 23.92
C ILE A 710 2.34 -1.14 23.01
N PHE A 711 3.18 -1.40 22.01
CA PHE A 711 3.05 -2.55 21.13
C PHE A 711 4.01 -3.64 21.58
N THR A 712 3.53 -4.87 21.64
CA THR A 712 4.38 -6.06 21.89
C THR A 712 4.02 -7.16 20.90
N ALA A 713 5.02 -7.94 20.51
CA ALA A 713 4.85 -9.08 19.60
C ALA A 713 4.20 -10.29 20.29
N PHE A 714 4.27 -10.38 21.62
CA PHE A 714 3.82 -11.56 22.38
C PHE A 714 2.95 -11.18 23.57
N SER A 715 1.80 -11.82 23.71
CA SER A 715 0.84 -11.62 24.78
C SER A 715 1.44 -11.75 26.20
N PRO A 716 2.29 -12.73 26.52
CA PRO A 716 2.86 -12.86 27.84
C PRO A 716 3.74 -11.68 28.31
N THR A 717 4.24 -10.88 27.37
CA THR A 717 4.99 -9.66 27.71
C THR A 717 4.11 -8.63 28.41
N THR A 718 2.78 -8.66 28.20
CA THR A 718 1.87 -7.70 28.82
C THR A 718 1.66 -7.96 30.32
N SER A 719 1.76 -9.22 30.78
CA SER A 719 1.54 -9.59 32.18
C SER A 719 2.57 -8.95 33.13
N ILE A 720 3.78 -8.67 32.66
CA ILE A 720 4.83 -8.02 33.45
C ILE A 720 4.43 -6.59 33.82
N PHE A 721 3.76 -5.86 32.91
CA PHE A 721 3.34 -4.48 33.18
C PHE A 721 2.30 -4.39 34.29
N PHE A 722 1.44 -5.42 34.42
CA PHE A 722 0.43 -5.48 35.50
C PHE A 722 1.04 -5.92 36.85
N ALA A 723 2.12 -6.65 36.81
CA ALA A 723 2.80 -7.12 38.01
C ALA A 723 3.76 -6.05 38.64
N SER A 724 4.10 -5.00 37.89
CA SER A 724 4.98 -3.92 38.37
C SER A 724 4.18 -2.90 39.21
N PRO A 725 4.46 -2.76 40.56
CA PRO A 725 3.71 -1.85 41.42
C PRO A 725 3.78 -0.39 40.96
N GLU A 726 4.83 -0.02 40.26
CA GLU A 726 5.13 1.34 39.83
C GLU A 726 4.26 1.81 38.65
N ILE A 727 3.77 0.88 37.84
CA ILE A 727 2.85 1.17 36.71
C ILE A 727 1.40 1.04 37.18
N GLY A 728 1.11 0.12 38.11
CA GLY A 728 -0.23 -0.12 38.65
C GLY A 728 -0.77 0.96 39.58
N SER A 729 0.05 1.89 40.06
CA SER A 729 -0.35 2.98 40.97
C SER A 729 -0.81 4.26 40.26
N THR A 730 -0.66 4.38 38.94
CA THR A 730 -1.27 5.45 38.17
C THR A 730 -2.73 5.12 37.89
N PRO A 731 -3.70 6.09 38.02
CA PRO A 731 -5.09 5.87 37.65
C PRO A 731 -5.19 5.76 36.12
N ALA A 732 -4.81 4.62 35.61
CA ALA A 732 -4.85 4.30 34.20
C ALA A 732 -6.01 3.30 34.01
N SER A 733 -7.03 3.68 33.28
CA SER A 733 -7.99 2.73 32.73
C SER A 733 -7.29 1.92 31.64
N PHE A 734 -6.80 0.74 31.99
CA PHE A 734 -6.21 -0.18 31.03
C PHE A 734 -7.31 -0.88 30.25
N PHE A 735 -7.40 -0.60 28.97
CA PHE A 735 -8.12 -1.47 28.04
C PHE A 735 -7.12 -2.47 27.44
N SER A 736 -7.05 -3.66 28.04
CA SER A 736 -6.43 -4.82 27.41
C SER A 736 -7.43 -5.36 26.38
N ARG A 737 -7.23 -5.05 25.11
CA ARG A 737 -7.81 -5.83 24.03
C ARG A 737 -6.71 -6.77 23.54
N THR A 738 -6.83 -8.04 23.88
CA THR A 738 -6.05 -9.10 23.22
C THR A 738 -6.46 -9.13 21.76
N ILE A 739 -5.60 -8.58 20.92
CA ILE A 739 -5.64 -8.82 19.49
C ILE A 739 -4.74 -10.04 19.31
N PRO A 740 -5.24 -11.18 18.86
CA PRO A 740 -4.38 -12.31 18.54
C PRO A 740 -3.51 -11.91 17.35
N SER A 741 -2.25 -11.80 17.62
CA SER A 741 -1.04 -11.46 16.83
C SER A 741 -1.14 -10.64 15.53
N PRO A 742 -0.09 -9.88 15.21
CA PRO A 742 0.72 -8.94 15.96
C PRO A 742 0.31 -7.48 15.70
N PRO A 743 0.48 -6.54 16.53
CA PRO A 743 0.96 -6.40 17.89
C PRO A 743 -0.15 -6.11 18.91
N ILE A 744 0.04 -6.54 20.15
CA ILE A 744 -0.85 -6.17 21.26
C ILE A 744 -0.69 -4.69 21.55
N CYS A 745 -1.80 -3.97 21.52
CA CYS A 745 -1.86 -2.55 21.80
C CYS A 745 -2.37 -2.34 23.23
N LEU A 746 -1.54 -1.83 24.11
CA LEU A 746 -1.91 -1.35 25.45
C LEU A 746 -2.12 0.17 25.38
N ALA A 747 -3.34 0.62 25.57
CA ALA A 747 -3.65 2.03 25.70
C ALA A 747 -3.82 2.34 27.20
N ALA A 748 -2.90 3.12 27.77
CA ALA A 748 -3.08 3.74 29.06
C ALA A 748 -3.75 5.10 28.86
N ALA A 749 -4.88 5.33 29.48
CA ALA A 749 -5.64 6.58 29.41
C ALA A 749 -5.16 7.57 30.51
#